data_d554fca024e8c4d0938ceaefe3fc7e88
#
_entry.id   d554fca024e8c4d0938ceaefe3fc7e88
#
_cell.length_a   1.000
_cell.length_b   1.000
_cell.length_c   1.000
_cell.angle_alpha   90.00
_cell.angle_beta   90.00
_cell.angle_gamma   90.00
#
_symmetry.space_group_name_H-M   'P 1'
#
loop_
_entity.id
_entity.type
_entity.pdbx_description
1 polymer ?
#
loop_
_entity_poly.entity_id
_entity_poly.type
_entity_poly.pdbx_seq_one_letter_code
_entity_poly.pdbx_strand_id
1 'polypeptide(L)'
;MLKSFCRKAAVLFALVFFSLPVFSVSAESDANRSSSYLYDSEGNVISAPQSYVYSNTVTASDIGTAEFGELVDIANDKEGNIYFLDKKNSQITVTDKGFKLIRTIKAFTNGNEADSFKNPSGIAISDKGNIYVADTDNGRVVILDKNGNFIGSIGAPDKKESQYVNQYKPSKVEVDKSDRVYVIAENQTQGIFSFGASGKFMGYVGATKVKPNLAELFFRSFASKSQKKASLQFVPTEYSNIAIDDENFLFCVISAVDGKALSEDIQSRNGTVDPVRRLNQDGTDITIKNGSFPPVGELTFDPYVYGSYAGASNFVDVAACGGGMYSVLDSKRGRVFTYDSQGNLLYIFGGRGDQRGQFNQPCALIYNGDEILVADRSRNSVQVFVPTEYAKLIKSAITEYNTGEYDKEYESWKEIALNFSGSELAYSGMGRYHYNNAEYSKALEYFKMANNRKYYSVAVKKYIAQIGRNVQPFVISGVIVLFIAFKLYGVIKKRRAKAPAVRRRTKLTRLSEELKYSWYIAMHPFDGFWDLKHEKRGGAGAATILLAAATLANVVFIRFKAFTFNTFDPEQDSAILKGIEGVTIIVLLWCVANWSMTTLMDGKGTMKDIYCYMCYSLLPVIIMLPIATVVSYVLPIEGAALLNMISTVGIIWMAFLVFCGTSATHNYSFGKTVATIALTVVGMLIILFLFVLTITLIQQIIAFISLISKEISMRT
;
A
#
# COMPACT_ATOMS: atom_id res chain seq x y z
N MET A 1 32.50 -2.47 -41.79
CA MET A 1 31.23 -2.00 -41.17
C MET A 1 30.93 -2.68 -39.83
N LEU A 2 31.12 -3.99 -39.68
CA LEU A 2 30.85 -4.71 -38.42
C LEU A 2 31.65 -4.18 -37.20
N LYS A 3 32.98 -3.96 -37.38
CA LYS A 3 33.84 -3.41 -36.31
C LYS A 3 33.45 -1.97 -35.85
N SER A 4 32.90 -1.16 -36.75
CA SER A 4 32.43 0.20 -36.40
C SER A 4 31.08 0.14 -35.71
N PHE A 5 30.19 -0.82 -36.06
CA PHE A 5 28.92 -1.02 -35.40
C PHE A 5 29.11 -1.62 -34.00
N CYS A 6 29.96 -2.64 -33.86
CA CYS A 6 30.29 -3.21 -32.55
C CYS A 6 30.95 -2.19 -31.60
N ARG A 7 31.81 -1.29 -32.12
CA ARG A 7 32.38 -0.20 -31.32
C ARG A 7 31.34 0.83 -30.87
N LYS A 8 30.40 1.19 -31.75
CA LYS A 8 29.32 2.14 -31.40
C LYS A 8 28.28 1.50 -30.47
N ALA A 9 27.99 0.22 -30.67
CA ALA A 9 27.15 -0.53 -29.75
C ALA A 9 27.80 -0.70 -28.36
N ALA A 10 29.11 -0.98 -28.32
CA ALA A 10 29.86 -1.07 -27.07
C ALA A 10 29.93 0.27 -26.31
N VAL A 11 30.05 1.39 -27.04
CA VAL A 11 30.01 2.73 -26.40
C VAL A 11 28.61 3.09 -25.90
N LEU A 12 27.55 2.72 -26.63
CA LEU A 12 26.17 2.91 -26.17
C LEU A 12 25.87 2.01 -24.96
N PHE A 13 26.34 0.78 -24.96
CA PHE A 13 26.26 -0.15 -23.84
C PHE A 13 27.04 0.38 -22.63
N ALA A 14 28.23 0.94 -22.82
CA ALA A 14 29.01 1.54 -21.74
C ALA A 14 28.34 2.79 -21.14
N LEU A 15 27.70 3.65 -21.96
CA LEU A 15 26.96 4.82 -21.47
C LEU A 15 25.71 4.43 -20.64
N VAL A 16 25.01 3.35 -21.03
CA VAL A 16 23.91 2.79 -20.24
C VAL A 16 24.43 2.17 -18.94
N PHE A 17 25.66 1.63 -18.97
CA PHE A 17 26.32 1.01 -17.83
C PHE A 17 26.63 1.98 -16.68
N PHE A 18 27.02 3.22 -17.03
CA PHE A 18 27.32 4.26 -16.02
C PHE A 18 26.07 4.96 -15.46
N SER A 19 24.89 4.71 -16.04
CA SER A 19 23.64 5.35 -15.62
C SER A 19 22.71 4.44 -14.81
N LEU A 20 23.08 3.17 -14.60
CA LEU A 20 22.32 2.31 -13.67
C LEU A 20 22.58 2.80 -12.24
N PRO A 21 21.55 3.26 -11.51
CA PRO A 21 21.73 3.61 -10.12
C PRO A 21 22.20 2.34 -9.39
N VAL A 22 23.32 2.46 -8.67
CA VAL A 22 23.72 1.48 -7.69
C VAL A 22 22.64 1.56 -6.60
N PHE A 23 21.68 0.67 -6.62
CA PHE A 23 20.76 0.49 -5.50
C PHE A 23 21.58 0.01 -4.31
N SER A 24 22.15 0.96 -3.59
CA SER A 24 22.44 0.74 -2.19
C SER A 24 21.08 0.78 -1.47
N VAL A 25 20.47 -0.37 -1.32
CA VAL A 25 19.46 -0.56 -0.28
C VAL A 25 20.22 -0.42 1.03
N SER A 26 20.41 0.80 1.49
CA SER A 26 20.66 1.05 2.89
C SER A 26 19.32 0.78 3.56
N ALA A 27 19.13 -0.43 4.07
CA ALA A 27 18.17 -0.64 5.14
C ALA A 27 18.65 0.25 6.29
N GLU A 28 18.09 1.46 6.37
CA GLU A 28 18.26 2.30 7.55
C GLU A 28 17.74 1.47 8.72
N SER A 29 18.62 1.14 9.65
CA SER A 29 18.22 0.35 10.81
C SER A 29 17.12 1.09 11.53
N ASP A 30 16.03 0.41 11.92
CA ASP A 30 14.91 0.96 12.70
C ASP A 30 15.36 1.77 13.93
N ALA A 31 16.58 1.55 14.40
CA ALA A 31 17.20 2.26 15.53
C ALA A 31 17.47 3.76 15.28
N ASN A 32 17.54 4.21 14.03
CA ASN A 32 17.86 5.60 13.67
C ASN A 32 16.64 6.43 13.27
N ARG A 33 15.43 5.87 13.27
CA ARG A 33 14.22 6.63 12.93
C ARG A 33 13.86 7.58 14.05
N SER A 34 13.52 8.81 13.69
CA SER A 34 12.91 9.80 14.58
C SER A 34 11.69 9.19 15.27
N SER A 35 11.43 9.57 16.53
CA SER A 35 10.25 9.12 17.28
C SER A 35 8.93 9.60 16.66
N SER A 36 8.97 10.56 15.70
CA SER A 36 7.80 11.11 15.01
C SER A 36 8.07 11.16 13.51
N TYR A 37 7.30 10.38 12.78
CA TYR A 37 7.33 10.30 11.31
C TYR A 37 5.95 9.92 10.79
N LEU A 38 5.76 10.10 9.48
CA LEU A 38 4.60 9.62 8.75
C LEU A 38 5.07 8.89 7.48
N TYR A 39 4.12 8.36 6.74
CA TYR A 39 4.33 7.83 5.41
C TYR A 39 3.66 8.73 4.39
N ASP A 40 4.38 9.00 3.30
CA ASP A 40 3.77 9.59 2.12
C ASP A 40 2.86 8.56 1.41
N SER A 41 2.15 8.98 0.40
CA SER A 41 1.27 8.09 -0.38
C SER A 41 2.02 7.00 -1.16
N GLU A 42 3.34 7.04 -1.23
CA GLU A 42 4.20 6.03 -1.87
C GLU A 42 4.76 5.03 -0.86
N GLY A 43 4.66 5.33 0.44
CA GLY A 43 5.14 4.49 1.54
C GLY A 43 6.53 4.87 2.03
N ASN A 44 7.08 6.00 1.56
CA ASN A 44 8.34 6.51 2.06
C ASN A 44 8.15 7.19 3.42
N VAL A 45 9.14 7.06 4.28
CA VAL A 45 9.14 7.71 5.59
C VAL A 45 9.44 9.20 5.43
N ILE A 46 8.55 10.03 5.96
CA ILE A 46 8.73 11.48 6.02
C ILE A 46 8.78 11.93 7.48
N SER A 47 9.68 12.86 7.81
CA SER A 47 9.74 13.45 9.14
C SER A 47 8.46 14.24 9.40
N ALA A 48 7.84 14.04 10.57
CA ALA A 48 6.61 14.71 10.97
C ALA A 48 6.80 15.48 12.30
N PRO A 49 5.99 16.52 12.57
CA PRO A 49 5.98 17.16 13.85
C PRO A 49 5.63 16.16 14.97
N GLN A 50 6.20 16.37 16.14
CA GLN A 50 5.90 15.56 17.30
C GLN A 50 4.43 15.76 17.70
N SER A 51 3.67 14.66 17.77
CA SER A 51 2.23 14.70 18.08
C SER A 51 1.96 14.63 19.58
N TYR A 52 2.69 13.78 20.29
CA TYR A 52 2.60 13.62 21.71
C TYR A 52 4.00 13.71 22.34
N VAL A 53 4.08 14.34 23.49
CA VAL A 53 5.33 14.47 24.25
C VAL A 53 5.18 13.75 25.59
N TYR A 54 6.27 13.08 26.01
CA TYR A 54 6.34 12.48 27.32
C TYR A 54 6.17 13.56 28.40
N SER A 55 5.28 13.31 29.36
CA SER A 55 5.05 14.17 30.52
C SER A 55 5.73 13.62 31.79
N ASN A 56 5.29 12.45 32.24
CA ASN A 56 5.81 11.78 33.42
C ASN A 56 5.67 10.27 33.34
N THR A 57 6.34 9.56 34.25
CA THR A 57 6.16 8.12 34.49
C THR A 57 5.53 7.95 35.88
N VAL A 58 4.52 7.11 35.96
CA VAL A 58 3.81 6.75 37.17
C VAL A 58 4.19 5.34 37.59
N THR A 59 4.75 5.19 38.76
CA THR A 59 5.12 3.95 39.40
C THR A 59 4.26 3.66 40.63
N ALA A 60 4.35 2.48 41.21
CA ALA A 60 3.65 2.15 42.44
C ALA A 60 4.05 3.07 43.60
N SER A 61 5.32 3.51 43.65
CA SER A 61 5.81 4.47 44.68
C SER A 61 5.19 5.85 44.52
N ASP A 62 4.96 6.31 43.28
CA ASP A 62 4.31 7.63 43.05
C ASP A 62 2.84 7.62 43.45
N ILE A 63 2.18 6.47 43.31
CA ILE A 63 0.80 6.23 43.75
C ILE A 63 0.72 6.10 45.28
N GLY A 64 1.79 5.70 45.96
CA GLY A 64 1.81 5.39 47.38
C GLY A 64 1.29 4.00 47.72
N THR A 65 1.44 3.04 46.81
CA THR A 65 1.04 1.62 46.98
C THR A 65 2.27 0.70 46.97
N ALA A 66 2.04 -0.59 47.29
CA ALA A 66 3.06 -1.60 47.17
C ALA A 66 3.47 -1.78 45.68
N GLU A 67 4.70 -2.22 45.44
CA GLU A 67 5.21 -2.43 44.09
C GLU A 67 4.29 -3.36 43.27
N PHE A 68 4.08 -3.00 42.02
CA PHE A 68 3.38 -3.85 41.05
C PHE A 68 4.20 -5.14 40.80
N GLY A 69 3.53 -6.27 40.84
CA GLY A 69 4.16 -7.55 40.52
C GLY A 69 4.26 -7.78 39.02
N GLU A 70 3.18 -7.53 38.29
CA GLU A 70 3.12 -7.57 36.83
C GLU A 70 1.91 -6.76 36.35
N LEU A 71 2.14 -5.53 35.90
CA LEU A 71 1.13 -4.67 35.34
C LEU A 71 0.76 -5.18 33.92
N VAL A 72 -0.51 -5.53 33.70
CA VAL A 72 -0.96 -6.17 32.45
C VAL A 72 -2.03 -5.40 31.72
N ASP A 73 -2.81 -4.58 32.43
CA ASP A 73 -3.90 -3.80 31.84
C ASP A 73 -4.19 -2.55 32.64
N ILE A 74 -4.75 -1.54 31.99
CA ILE A 74 -5.22 -0.30 32.62
C ILE A 74 -6.58 0.08 32.03
N ALA A 75 -7.45 0.67 32.84
CA ALA A 75 -8.72 1.22 32.40
C ALA A 75 -9.00 2.54 33.13
N ASN A 76 -9.95 3.30 32.65
CA ASN A 76 -10.43 4.49 33.35
C ASN A 76 -11.96 4.58 33.33
N ASP A 77 -12.49 5.32 34.26
CA ASP A 77 -13.92 5.64 34.30
C ASP A 77 -14.21 7.06 33.79
N LYS A 78 -15.48 7.43 33.70
CA LYS A 78 -15.92 8.76 33.25
C LYS A 78 -15.53 9.91 34.19
N GLU A 79 -15.19 9.59 35.43
CA GLU A 79 -14.73 10.57 36.43
C GLU A 79 -13.23 10.84 36.28
N GLY A 80 -12.53 10.05 35.48
CA GLY A 80 -11.09 10.08 35.20
C GLY A 80 -10.28 9.29 36.23
N ASN A 81 -10.91 8.43 37.06
CA ASN A 81 -10.17 7.52 37.93
C ASN A 81 -9.51 6.44 37.07
N ILE A 82 -8.30 6.02 37.44
CA ILE A 82 -7.48 5.10 36.70
C ILE A 82 -7.34 3.80 37.50
N TYR A 83 -7.58 2.70 36.81
CA TYR A 83 -7.55 1.36 37.37
C TYR A 83 -6.34 0.61 36.78
N PHE A 84 -5.45 0.15 37.66
CA PHE A 84 -4.25 -0.61 37.31
C PHE A 84 -4.46 -2.08 37.67
N LEU A 85 -4.40 -2.97 36.71
CA LEU A 85 -4.55 -4.41 36.93
C LEU A 85 -3.18 -5.06 37.09
N ASP A 86 -2.91 -5.57 38.28
CA ASP A 86 -1.70 -6.31 38.63
C ASP A 86 -1.98 -7.81 38.63
N LYS A 87 -1.50 -8.49 37.61
CA LYS A 87 -1.71 -9.93 37.41
C LYS A 87 -1.06 -10.77 38.49
N LYS A 88 0.20 -10.51 38.79
CA LYS A 88 0.98 -11.32 39.72
C LYS A 88 0.50 -11.18 41.17
N ASN A 89 0.15 -9.94 41.58
CA ASN A 89 -0.38 -9.69 42.90
C ASN A 89 -1.91 -9.90 42.99
N SER A 90 -2.55 -10.24 41.86
CA SER A 90 -4.00 -10.48 41.73
C SER A 90 -4.83 -9.36 42.38
N GLN A 91 -4.52 -8.11 42.01
CA GLN A 91 -5.13 -6.93 42.62
C GLN A 91 -5.43 -5.83 41.60
N ILE A 92 -6.38 -4.96 41.96
CA ILE A 92 -6.67 -3.73 41.23
C ILE A 92 -6.32 -2.57 42.11
N THR A 93 -5.47 -1.66 41.64
CA THR A 93 -5.15 -0.38 42.30
C THR A 93 -5.95 0.70 41.58
N VAL A 94 -6.71 1.48 42.34
CA VAL A 94 -7.54 2.57 41.83
C VAL A 94 -6.99 3.91 42.34
N THR A 95 -6.77 4.83 41.39
CA THR A 95 -6.30 6.19 41.67
C THR A 95 -7.28 7.23 41.11
N ASP A 96 -7.17 8.45 41.57
CA ASP A 96 -7.78 9.60 40.93
C ASP A 96 -7.00 9.99 39.64
N LYS A 97 -7.51 10.99 38.92
CA LYS A 97 -6.87 11.55 37.72
C LYS A 97 -5.45 12.12 37.95
N GLY A 98 -5.10 12.44 39.20
CA GLY A 98 -3.77 12.91 39.61
C GLY A 98 -2.87 11.79 40.11
N PHE A 99 -3.25 10.53 39.91
CA PHE A 99 -2.53 9.32 40.33
C PHE A 99 -2.44 9.14 41.87
N LYS A 100 -3.28 9.80 42.63
CA LYS A 100 -3.37 9.61 44.09
C LYS A 100 -4.20 8.36 44.37
N LEU A 101 -3.68 7.48 45.24
CA LEU A 101 -4.35 6.26 45.67
C LEU A 101 -5.73 6.54 46.26
N ILE A 102 -6.75 5.91 45.72
CA ILE A 102 -8.10 5.85 46.28
C ILE A 102 -8.27 4.56 47.09
N ARG A 103 -7.95 3.41 46.48
CA ARG A 103 -8.09 2.08 47.09
C ARG A 103 -7.33 1.00 46.32
N THR A 104 -7.19 -0.15 47.00
CA THR A 104 -6.70 -1.41 46.36
C THR A 104 -7.71 -2.51 46.64
N ILE A 105 -8.09 -3.26 45.57
CA ILE A 105 -9.05 -4.37 45.63
C ILE A 105 -8.27 -5.66 45.41
N LYS A 106 -8.14 -6.52 46.46
CA LYS A 106 -7.43 -7.84 46.38
C LYS A 106 -8.38 -9.01 46.53
N ALA A 107 -9.45 -8.81 47.25
CA ALA A 107 -10.45 -9.83 47.55
C ALA A 107 -11.82 -9.16 47.64
N PHE A 108 -12.85 -9.97 47.47
CA PHE A 108 -14.24 -9.56 47.56
C PHE A 108 -15.05 -10.69 48.22
N THR A 109 -16.25 -10.36 48.66
CA THR A 109 -17.15 -11.34 49.28
C THR A 109 -18.20 -11.79 48.25
N ASN A 110 -18.23 -13.07 47.95
CA ASN A 110 -19.20 -13.70 47.04
C ASN A 110 -20.22 -14.47 47.93
N GLY A 111 -21.39 -13.89 48.13
CA GLY A 111 -22.33 -14.38 49.15
C GLY A 111 -21.77 -14.24 50.56
N ASN A 112 -21.48 -15.37 51.22
CA ASN A 112 -20.87 -15.42 52.53
C ASN A 112 -19.41 -15.88 52.54
N GLU A 113 -18.82 -16.11 51.36
CA GLU A 113 -17.47 -16.65 51.23
C GLU A 113 -16.50 -15.58 50.71
N ALA A 114 -15.28 -15.58 51.22
CA ALA A 114 -14.21 -14.74 50.70
C ALA A 114 -13.70 -15.31 49.37
N ASP A 115 -13.64 -14.48 48.35
CA ASP A 115 -13.21 -14.83 47.02
C ASP A 115 -12.12 -13.86 46.53
N SER A 116 -11.32 -14.28 45.54
CA SER A 116 -10.22 -13.47 45.02
C SER A 116 -9.95 -13.77 43.55
N PHE A 117 -9.23 -12.89 42.88
CA PHE A 117 -8.74 -13.08 41.52
C PHE A 117 -7.61 -14.11 41.46
N LYS A 118 -7.46 -14.76 40.30
CA LYS A 118 -6.35 -15.64 39.98
C LYS A 118 -5.81 -15.36 38.58
N ASN A 119 -4.62 -14.76 38.53
CA ASN A 119 -3.98 -14.35 37.28
C ASN A 119 -4.91 -13.51 36.37
N PRO A 120 -5.54 -12.43 36.86
CA PRO A 120 -6.43 -11.61 36.05
C PRO A 120 -5.64 -10.95 34.91
N SER A 121 -6.23 -10.84 33.70
CA SER A 121 -5.51 -10.37 32.52
C SER A 121 -6.17 -9.20 31.79
N GLY A 122 -7.42 -8.87 32.10
CA GLY A 122 -8.13 -7.77 31.44
C GLY A 122 -9.08 -7.07 32.40
N ILE A 123 -9.24 -5.76 32.26
CA ILE A 123 -10.14 -4.93 33.06
C ILE A 123 -10.88 -3.94 32.18
N ALA A 124 -12.18 -3.77 32.40
CA ALA A 124 -13.01 -2.74 31.80
C ALA A 124 -13.93 -2.09 32.83
N ILE A 125 -14.30 -0.84 32.59
CA ILE A 125 -15.18 -0.07 33.47
C ILE A 125 -16.41 0.35 32.66
N SER A 126 -17.60 -0.05 33.11
CA SER A 126 -18.84 0.35 32.45
C SER A 126 -19.16 1.82 32.69
N ASP A 127 -20.06 2.37 31.89
CA ASP A 127 -20.60 3.73 32.06
C ASP A 127 -21.22 3.98 33.44
N LYS A 128 -21.64 2.93 34.14
CA LYS A 128 -22.19 2.99 35.51
C LYS A 128 -21.13 2.89 36.59
N GLY A 129 -19.84 2.75 36.20
CA GLY A 129 -18.71 2.61 37.14
C GLY A 129 -18.53 1.16 37.63
N ASN A 130 -19.23 0.17 37.09
CA ASN A 130 -19.01 -1.23 37.45
C ASN A 130 -17.69 -1.71 36.82
N ILE A 131 -16.94 -2.51 37.60
CA ILE A 131 -15.63 -3.03 37.25
C ILE A 131 -15.80 -4.46 36.75
N TYR A 132 -15.36 -4.73 35.53
CA TYR A 132 -15.36 -6.06 34.91
C TYR A 132 -13.92 -6.56 34.82
N VAL A 133 -13.66 -7.76 35.35
CA VAL A 133 -12.30 -8.33 35.40
C VAL A 133 -12.27 -9.70 34.76
N ALA A 134 -11.46 -9.89 33.76
CA ALA A 134 -11.18 -11.19 33.16
C ALA A 134 -10.28 -11.99 34.12
N ASP A 135 -10.91 -12.81 34.97
CA ASP A 135 -10.27 -13.65 35.99
C ASP A 135 -9.86 -14.99 35.35
N THR A 136 -8.72 -14.94 34.62
CA THR A 136 -8.31 -15.89 33.59
C THR A 136 -8.22 -17.32 34.10
N ASP A 137 -7.49 -17.55 35.20
CA ASP A 137 -7.26 -18.91 35.72
C ASP A 137 -8.44 -19.45 36.53
N ASN A 138 -9.38 -18.59 36.93
CA ASN A 138 -10.66 -18.99 37.50
C ASN A 138 -11.73 -19.21 36.41
N GLY A 139 -11.43 -18.92 35.14
CA GLY A 139 -12.32 -19.16 33.99
C GLY A 139 -13.62 -18.39 34.06
N ARG A 140 -13.58 -17.12 34.50
CA ARG A 140 -14.76 -16.27 34.67
C ARG A 140 -14.43 -14.78 34.44
N VAL A 141 -15.47 -13.98 34.17
CA VAL A 141 -15.40 -12.52 34.28
C VAL A 141 -16.09 -12.15 35.61
N VAL A 142 -15.41 -11.49 36.51
CA VAL A 142 -15.96 -11.01 37.79
C VAL A 142 -16.49 -9.59 37.58
N ILE A 143 -17.66 -9.30 38.14
CA ILE A 143 -18.31 -8.00 38.10
C ILE A 143 -18.38 -7.45 39.51
N LEU A 144 -17.77 -6.29 39.73
CA LEU A 144 -17.80 -5.57 41.00
C LEU A 144 -18.49 -4.22 40.81
N ASP A 145 -19.06 -3.69 41.88
CA ASP A 145 -19.54 -2.32 41.88
C ASP A 145 -18.35 -1.31 41.94
N LYS A 146 -18.64 -0.04 41.81
CA LYS A 146 -17.64 1.05 41.91
C LYS A 146 -16.86 1.03 43.21
N ASN A 147 -17.34 0.41 44.28
CA ASN A 147 -16.68 0.32 45.58
C ASN A 147 -15.84 -0.97 45.73
N GLY A 148 -15.92 -1.91 44.80
CA GLY A 148 -15.25 -3.19 44.83
C GLY A 148 -16.07 -4.32 45.44
N ASN A 149 -17.38 -4.13 45.66
CA ASN A 149 -18.26 -5.18 46.13
C ASN A 149 -18.71 -6.07 44.95
N PHE A 150 -18.83 -7.37 45.22
CA PHE A 150 -19.23 -8.35 44.21
C PHE A 150 -20.70 -8.15 43.81
N ILE A 151 -20.92 -8.06 42.46
CA ILE A 151 -22.26 -7.99 41.86
C ILE A 151 -22.61 -9.36 41.24
N GLY A 152 -21.64 -9.99 40.55
CA GLY A 152 -21.87 -11.23 39.84
C GLY A 152 -20.63 -11.72 39.09
N SER A 153 -20.78 -12.86 38.40
CA SER A 153 -19.74 -13.37 37.52
C SER A 153 -20.34 -14.03 36.26
N ILE A 154 -19.57 -13.98 35.18
CA ILE A 154 -19.91 -14.61 33.90
C ILE A 154 -18.91 -15.76 33.67
N GLY A 155 -19.40 -16.97 33.70
CA GLY A 155 -18.61 -18.18 33.42
C GLY A 155 -18.65 -18.59 31.96
N ALA A 156 -18.12 -19.78 31.70
CA ALA A 156 -18.17 -20.38 30.37
C ALA A 156 -19.62 -20.57 29.89
N PRO A 157 -19.91 -20.34 28.60
CA PRO A 157 -21.22 -20.74 28.03
C PRO A 157 -21.49 -22.23 28.19
N ASP A 158 -22.76 -22.61 28.32
CA ASP A 158 -23.14 -24.00 28.38
C ASP A 158 -22.72 -24.78 27.13
N LYS A 159 -22.29 -26.04 27.28
CA LYS A 159 -21.89 -26.91 26.15
C LYS A 159 -22.97 -27.07 25.07
N LYS A 160 -24.23 -26.83 25.40
CA LYS A 160 -25.37 -26.84 24.47
C LYS A 160 -25.41 -25.55 23.64
N GLU A 161 -24.91 -24.44 24.16
CA GLU A 161 -24.89 -23.12 23.52
C GLU A 161 -23.59 -22.92 22.73
N SER A 162 -22.51 -23.59 23.15
CA SER A 162 -21.21 -23.52 22.44
C SER A 162 -20.50 -24.88 22.47
N GLN A 163 -20.49 -25.58 21.32
CA GLN A 163 -19.85 -26.90 21.16
C GLN A 163 -18.30 -26.82 21.13
N TYR A 164 -17.74 -25.61 21.10
CA TYR A 164 -16.31 -25.36 20.78
C TYR A 164 -15.47 -24.90 21.97
N VAL A 165 -16.06 -24.75 23.17
CA VAL A 165 -15.33 -24.30 24.35
C VAL A 165 -14.72 -25.48 25.08
N ASN A 166 -13.46 -25.79 24.80
CA ASN A 166 -12.73 -26.81 25.56
C ASN A 166 -12.25 -26.26 26.91
N GLN A 167 -11.80 -25.01 26.95
CA GLN A 167 -11.35 -24.33 28.15
C GLN A 167 -11.63 -22.82 28.02
N TYR A 168 -12.49 -22.28 28.89
CA TYR A 168 -12.78 -20.85 28.92
C TYR A 168 -11.77 -20.14 29.80
N LYS A 169 -10.87 -19.37 29.18
CA LYS A 169 -9.85 -18.54 29.81
C LYS A 169 -9.99 -17.11 29.31
N PRO A 170 -10.86 -16.29 29.93
CA PRO A 170 -11.03 -14.90 29.53
C PRO A 170 -9.71 -14.14 29.71
N SER A 171 -9.28 -13.42 28.67
CA SER A 171 -8.05 -12.65 28.68
C SER A 171 -8.29 -11.14 28.58
N LYS A 172 -9.34 -10.73 27.86
CA LYS A 172 -9.76 -9.33 27.76
C LYS A 172 -11.28 -9.25 27.87
N VAL A 173 -11.75 -8.13 28.37
CA VAL A 173 -13.17 -7.84 28.56
C VAL A 173 -13.45 -6.39 28.21
N GLU A 174 -14.59 -6.14 27.58
CA GLU A 174 -15.14 -4.82 27.32
C GLU A 174 -16.65 -4.80 27.49
N VAL A 175 -17.20 -3.62 27.76
CA VAL A 175 -18.63 -3.45 28.06
C VAL A 175 -19.18 -2.26 27.31
N ASP A 176 -20.28 -2.46 26.57
CA ASP A 176 -20.93 -1.39 25.83
C ASP A 176 -21.94 -0.59 26.72
N LYS A 177 -22.46 0.49 26.15
CA LYS A 177 -23.45 1.37 26.82
C LYS A 177 -24.76 0.68 27.20
N SER A 178 -25.00 -0.53 26.66
CA SER A 178 -26.17 -1.38 26.96
C SER A 178 -25.85 -2.48 27.97
N ASP A 179 -24.70 -2.42 28.64
CA ASP A 179 -24.17 -3.42 29.55
C ASP A 179 -23.98 -4.81 28.90
N ARG A 180 -23.83 -4.89 27.57
CA ARG A 180 -23.40 -6.15 26.93
C ARG A 180 -21.91 -6.30 27.15
N VAL A 181 -21.51 -7.53 27.48
CA VAL A 181 -20.12 -7.85 27.81
C VAL A 181 -19.50 -8.62 26.66
N TYR A 182 -18.36 -8.13 26.16
CA TYR A 182 -17.58 -8.77 25.13
C TYR A 182 -16.29 -9.32 25.74
N VAL A 183 -16.00 -10.59 25.48
CA VAL A 183 -14.87 -11.29 26.10
C VAL A 183 -14.02 -11.97 25.05
N ILE A 184 -12.72 -11.67 25.07
CA ILE A 184 -11.73 -12.48 24.37
C ILE A 184 -11.23 -13.54 25.33
N ALA A 185 -11.14 -14.79 24.88
CA ALA A 185 -10.57 -15.87 25.64
C ALA A 185 -9.39 -16.49 24.88
N GLU A 186 -8.39 -17.00 25.61
CA GLU A 186 -7.21 -17.64 25.05
C GLU A 186 -7.57 -18.86 24.17
N ASN A 187 -6.83 -19.03 23.07
CA ASN A 187 -6.98 -20.15 22.14
C ASN A 187 -8.39 -20.27 21.51
N GLN A 188 -9.11 -19.14 21.37
CA GLN A 188 -10.42 -19.09 20.72
C GLN A 188 -10.33 -18.48 19.33
N THR A 189 -10.81 -19.23 18.36
CA THR A 189 -10.76 -18.87 16.94
C THR A 189 -12.13 -18.56 16.35
N GLN A 190 -13.17 -18.67 17.17
CA GLN A 190 -14.57 -18.47 16.77
C GLN A 190 -14.99 -16.99 16.76
N GLY A 191 -14.14 -16.11 17.30
CA GLY A 191 -14.44 -14.71 17.52
C GLY A 191 -14.54 -14.34 18.99
N ILE A 192 -15.15 -13.20 19.25
CA ILE A 192 -15.32 -12.59 20.57
C ILE A 192 -16.63 -13.11 21.19
N PHE A 193 -16.59 -13.58 22.41
CA PHE A 193 -17.81 -13.96 23.13
C PHE A 193 -18.64 -12.72 23.43
N SER A 194 -19.93 -12.77 23.14
CA SER A 194 -20.88 -11.74 23.49
C SER A 194 -21.87 -12.26 24.52
N PHE A 195 -22.02 -11.51 25.62
CA PHE A 195 -22.98 -11.78 26.67
C PHE A 195 -23.91 -10.57 26.84
N GLY A 196 -25.21 -10.84 27.09
CA GLY A 196 -26.15 -9.79 27.43
C GLY A 196 -25.90 -9.23 28.84
N ALA A 197 -26.58 -8.14 29.19
CA ALA A 197 -26.50 -7.50 30.53
C ALA A 197 -26.80 -8.45 31.71
N SER A 198 -27.53 -9.53 31.46
CA SER A 198 -27.81 -10.59 32.46
C SER A 198 -26.70 -11.63 32.56
N GLY A 199 -25.61 -11.53 31.83
CA GLY A 199 -24.56 -12.55 31.72
C GLY A 199 -24.92 -13.76 30.85
N LYS A 200 -26.07 -13.74 30.14
CA LYS A 200 -26.46 -14.82 29.24
C LYS A 200 -25.64 -14.74 27.94
N PHE A 201 -25.11 -15.87 27.51
CA PHE A 201 -24.39 -15.96 26.22
C PHE A 201 -25.32 -15.65 25.04
N MET A 202 -24.91 -14.78 24.15
CA MET A 202 -25.66 -14.34 22.97
C MET A 202 -25.09 -14.91 21.67
N GLY A 203 -23.80 -15.24 21.63
CA GLY A 203 -23.12 -15.75 20.45
C GLY A 203 -21.70 -15.24 20.32
N TYR A 204 -21.11 -15.45 19.14
CA TYR A 204 -19.77 -14.94 18.79
C TYR A 204 -19.87 -13.76 17.85
N VAL A 205 -19.07 -12.72 18.09
CA VAL A 205 -18.96 -11.52 17.27
C VAL A 205 -17.62 -11.55 16.55
N GLY A 206 -17.60 -11.11 15.29
CA GLY A 206 -16.36 -10.97 14.52
C GLY A 206 -15.71 -12.30 14.13
N ALA A 207 -16.48 -13.37 14.01
CA ALA A 207 -15.98 -14.67 13.53
C ALA A 207 -15.25 -14.51 12.19
N THR A 208 -13.99 -14.94 12.13
CA THR A 208 -13.15 -14.81 10.94
C THR A 208 -13.68 -15.71 9.83
N LYS A 209 -14.38 -15.13 8.86
CA LYS A 209 -14.83 -15.87 7.67
C LYS A 209 -13.62 -16.11 6.77
N VAL A 210 -13.06 -17.31 6.80
CA VAL A 210 -12.07 -17.74 5.81
C VAL A 210 -12.76 -17.78 4.45
N LYS A 211 -12.46 -16.83 3.58
CA LYS A 211 -12.86 -16.89 2.17
C LYS A 211 -11.81 -17.73 1.44
N PRO A 212 -12.09 -19.00 1.11
CA PRO A 212 -11.14 -19.78 0.32
C PRO A 212 -10.99 -19.12 -1.06
N ASN A 213 -9.77 -18.98 -1.53
CA ASN A 213 -9.47 -18.50 -2.87
C ASN A 213 -10.06 -19.48 -3.90
N LEU A 214 -10.69 -18.98 -4.97
CA LEU A 214 -11.26 -19.82 -6.04
C LEU A 214 -10.25 -20.80 -6.65
N ALA A 215 -8.99 -20.39 -6.76
CA ALA A 215 -7.89 -21.27 -7.19
C ALA A 215 -7.66 -22.41 -6.17
N GLU A 216 -7.71 -22.10 -4.88
CA GLU A 216 -7.55 -23.06 -3.79
C GLU A 216 -8.73 -24.06 -3.73
N LEU A 217 -9.96 -23.59 -3.96
CA LEU A 217 -11.13 -24.48 -4.12
C LEU A 217 -10.97 -25.39 -5.32
N PHE A 218 -10.44 -24.90 -6.43
CA PHE A 218 -10.17 -25.70 -7.62
C PHE A 218 -9.08 -26.75 -7.36
N PHE A 219 -7.96 -26.38 -6.77
CA PHE A 219 -6.90 -27.34 -6.39
C PHE A 219 -7.37 -28.31 -5.31
N ARG A 220 -8.18 -27.89 -4.36
CA ARG A 220 -8.81 -28.77 -3.33
C ARG A 220 -9.69 -29.85 -3.94
N SER A 221 -10.32 -29.63 -5.09
CA SER A 221 -11.14 -30.65 -5.74
C SER A 221 -10.30 -31.84 -6.22
N PHE A 222 -9.03 -31.61 -6.57
CA PHE A 222 -8.08 -32.63 -7.05
C PHE A 222 -7.12 -33.16 -5.97
N ALA A 223 -7.10 -32.55 -4.77
CA ALA A 223 -6.17 -32.91 -3.70
C ALA A 223 -6.55 -34.25 -3.04
N SER A 224 -5.55 -35.07 -2.70
CA SER A 224 -5.72 -36.31 -1.94
C SER A 224 -6.21 -36.05 -0.51
N LYS A 225 -6.76 -37.11 0.16
CA LYS A 225 -7.25 -36.97 1.55
C LYS A 225 -6.15 -36.51 2.52
N SER A 226 -4.89 -36.91 2.32
CA SER A 226 -3.75 -36.45 3.12
C SER A 226 -3.38 -34.98 2.86
N GLN A 227 -3.42 -34.54 1.61
CA GLN A 227 -3.22 -33.14 1.23
C GLN A 227 -4.36 -32.24 1.71
N LYS A 228 -5.61 -32.73 1.66
CA LYS A 228 -6.77 -32.03 2.25
C LYS A 228 -6.62 -31.84 3.76
N LYS A 229 -6.05 -32.84 4.46
CA LYS A 229 -5.81 -32.78 5.90
C LYS A 229 -4.65 -31.83 6.25
N ALA A 230 -3.60 -31.77 5.42
CA ALA A 230 -2.48 -30.83 5.57
C ALA A 230 -2.87 -29.39 5.23
N SER A 231 -3.78 -29.16 4.26
CA SER A 231 -4.30 -27.83 3.90
C SER A 231 -5.36 -27.31 4.89
N LEU A 232 -5.78 -28.08 5.87
CA LEU A 232 -6.71 -27.66 6.94
C LEU A 232 -6.02 -26.94 8.09
N GLN A 233 -4.72 -26.71 8.01
CA GLN A 233 -3.97 -25.91 8.98
C GLN A 233 -3.99 -24.40 8.65
N PHE A 234 -5.17 -23.85 8.31
CA PHE A 234 -5.43 -22.45 8.56
C PHE A 234 -5.69 -22.31 10.05
N VAL A 235 -4.73 -21.80 10.79
CA VAL A 235 -4.95 -21.35 12.17
C VAL A 235 -5.82 -20.11 12.06
N PRO A 236 -7.08 -20.12 12.49
CA PRO A 236 -7.91 -18.93 12.51
C PRO A 236 -7.22 -17.90 13.39
N THR A 237 -7.21 -16.66 12.96
CA THR A 237 -6.54 -15.55 13.63
C THR A 237 -7.27 -15.22 14.94
N GLU A 238 -6.57 -15.21 16.06
CA GLU A 238 -7.14 -14.89 17.37
C GLU A 238 -7.08 -13.36 17.60
N TYR A 239 -8.18 -12.81 18.11
CA TYR A 239 -8.19 -11.43 18.59
C TYR A 239 -7.36 -11.32 19.87
N SER A 240 -6.53 -10.28 19.96
CA SER A 240 -5.67 -10.05 21.13
C SER A 240 -6.22 -9.01 22.08
N ASN A 241 -6.94 -8.00 21.57
CA ASN A 241 -7.58 -6.98 22.39
C ASN A 241 -8.77 -6.35 21.67
N ILE A 242 -9.64 -5.69 22.46
CA ILE A 242 -10.83 -4.97 22.00
C ILE A 242 -10.97 -3.65 22.76
N ALA A 243 -11.57 -2.67 22.10
CA ALA A 243 -12.05 -1.43 22.70
C ALA A 243 -13.39 -1.05 22.08
N ILE A 244 -14.22 -0.30 22.78
CA ILE A 244 -15.52 0.17 22.31
C ILE A 244 -15.51 1.68 22.18
N ASP A 245 -16.00 2.22 21.05
CA ASP A 245 -16.12 3.65 20.85
C ASP A 245 -17.47 4.20 21.38
N ASP A 246 -17.59 5.54 21.32
CA ASP A 246 -18.79 6.23 21.76
C ASP A 246 -20.06 5.88 20.96
N GLU A 247 -19.93 5.25 19.80
CA GLU A 247 -21.02 4.80 18.93
C GLU A 247 -21.35 3.31 19.13
N ASN A 248 -20.69 2.64 20.08
CA ASN A 248 -20.77 1.19 20.37
C ASN A 248 -20.23 0.30 19.22
N PHE A 249 -19.26 0.77 18.44
CA PHE A 249 -18.49 -0.09 17.56
C PHE A 249 -17.30 -0.69 18.30
N LEU A 250 -16.95 -1.94 17.95
CA LEU A 250 -15.83 -2.65 18.54
C LEU A 250 -14.60 -2.49 17.65
N PHE A 251 -13.56 -1.89 18.18
CA PHE A 251 -12.22 -1.97 17.60
C PHE A 251 -11.50 -3.19 18.13
N CYS A 252 -10.98 -4.01 17.23
CA CYS A 252 -10.33 -5.26 17.58
C CYS A 252 -8.96 -5.33 16.92
N VAL A 253 -7.97 -5.83 17.64
CA VAL A 253 -6.62 -6.02 17.12
C VAL A 253 -6.21 -7.49 17.13
N ILE A 254 -5.35 -7.84 16.18
CA ILE A 254 -4.81 -9.17 15.96
C ILE A 254 -3.30 -9.08 16.09
N SER A 255 -2.68 -9.79 17.05
CA SER A 255 -1.26 -9.70 17.32
C SER A 255 -0.40 -10.57 16.39
N ALA A 256 -0.91 -11.72 15.97
CA ALA A 256 -0.16 -12.68 15.17
C ALA A 256 -0.55 -12.59 13.68
N VAL A 257 0.09 -11.70 12.94
CA VAL A 257 -0.13 -11.51 11.49
C VAL A 257 1.01 -12.13 10.70
N ASP A 258 0.69 -12.83 9.60
CA ASP A 258 1.70 -13.34 8.66
C ASP A 258 2.39 -12.15 7.95
N GLY A 259 3.68 -11.97 8.24
CA GLY A 259 4.47 -10.86 7.70
C GLY A 259 4.57 -10.89 6.18
N LYS A 260 4.61 -12.07 5.55
CA LYS A 260 4.67 -12.19 4.09
C LYS A 260 3.35 -11.76 3.45
N ALA A 261 2.24 -12.30 3.94
CA ALA A 261 0.91 -11.91 3.46
C ALA A 261 0.65 -10.41 3.65
N LEU A 262 1.08 -9.86 4.79
CA LEU A 262 0.96 -8.42 5.06
C LEU A 262 1.82 -7.58 4.11
N SER A 263 3.07 -7.99 3.84
CA SER A 263 3.95 -7.28 2.89
C SER A 263 3.37 -7.27 1.47
N GLU A 264 2.83 -8.41 1.00
CA GLU A 264 2.14 -8.51 -0.29
C GLU A 264 0.88 -7.62 -0.34
N ASP A 265 0.14 -7.55 0.76
CA ASP A 265 -1.07 -6.73 0.88
C ASP A 265 -0.75 -5.22 0.89
N ILE A 266 0.31 -4.80 1.57
CA ILE A 266 0.80 -3.42 1.55
C ILE A 266 1.19 -3.02 0.12
N GLN A 267 1.96 -3.86 -0.59
CA GLN A 267 2.40 -3.59 -1.95
C GLN A 267 1.23 -3.51 -2.94
N SER A 268 0.26 -4.42 -2.81
CA SER A 268 -0.93 -4.45 -3.66
C SER A 268 -2.00 -3.44 -3.24
N ARG A 269 -1.93 -2.89 -2.02
CA ARG A 269 -2.90 -1.97 -1.41
C ARG A 269 -4.33 -2.53 -1.37
N ASN A 270 -4.47 -3.85 -1.33
CA ASN A 270 -5.78 -4.51 -1.36
C ASN A 270 -6.51 -4.44 -0.02
N GLY A 271 -5.78 -4.31 1.10
CA GLY A 271 -6.33 -4.31 2.45
C GLY A 271 -7.09 -5.60 2.78
N THR A 272 -6.51 -6.74 2.43
CA THR A 272 -7.07 -8.08 2.69
C THR A 272 -6.58 -8.64 4.02
N VAL A 273 -5.42 -8.19 4.49
CA VAL A 273 -4.85 -8.52 5.79
C VAL A 273 -5.18 -7.39 6.75
N ASP A 274 -6.02 -7.67 7.73
CA ASP A 274 -6.60 -6.69 8.65
C ASP A 274 -6.13 -6.92 10.08
N PRO A 275 -4.97 -6.35 10.49
CA PRO A 275 -4.53 -6.43 11.88
C PRO A 275 -5.40 -5.60 12.84
N VAL A 276 -6.14 -4.63 12.31
CA VAL A 276 -7.12 -3.84 13.06
C VAL A 276 -8.47 -3.94 12.35
N ARG A 277 -9.55 -4.21 13.10
CA ARG A 277 -10.92 -4.30 12.59
C ARG A 277 -11.85 -3.40 13.40
N ARG A 278 -12.81 -2.79 12.71
CA ARG A 278 -13.95 -2.11 13.33
C ARG A 278 -15.21 -2.92 13.07
N LEU A 279 -15.78 -3.50 14.10
CA LEU A 279 -16.94 -4.35 13.97
C LEU A 279 -18.19 -3.62 14.46
N ASN A 280 -19.31 -3.84 13.77
CA ASN A 280 -20.62 -3.46 14.29
C ASN A 280 -21.10 -4.51 15.31
N GLN A 281 -22.26 -4.25 15.94
CA GLN A 281 -22.84 -5.11 16.95
C GLN A 281 -23.19 -6.54 16.43
N ASP A 282 -23.37 -6.70 15.11
CA ASP A 282 -23.61 -7.99 14.48
C ASP A 282 -22.31 -8.73 14.12
N GLY A 283 -21.16 -8.13 14.42
CA GLY A 283 -19.83 -8.67 14.11
C GLY A 283 -19.41 -8.53 12.65
N THR A 284 -20.10 -7.69 11.88
CA THR A 284 -19.68 -7.36 10.52
C THR A 284 -18.55 -6.33 10.57
N ASP A 285 -17.47 -6.60 9.85
CA ASP A 285 -16.36 -5.66 9.69
C ASP A 285 -16.80 -4.49 8.84
N ILE A 286 -16.75 -3.29 9.41
CA ILE A 286 -17.10 -2.01 8.79
C ILE A 286 -15.89 -1.09 8.67
N THR A 287 -14.69 -1.62 8.79
CA THR A 287 -13.45 -0.84 8.68
C THR A 287 -13.37 -0.15 7.32
N ILE A 288 -13.27 1.17 7.33
CA ILE A 288 -13.08 1.98 6.12
C ILE A 288 -11.57 2.08 5.85
N LYS A 289 -11.16 1.84 4.61
CA LYS A 289 -9.76 1.84 4.17
C LYS A 289 -9.57 2.81 3.00
N ASN A 290 -9.87 4.09 3.25
CA ASN A 290 -9.74 5.16 2.25
C ASN A 290 -8.37 5.83 2.26
N GLY A 291 -7.52 5.55 3.27
CA GLY A 291 -6.15 6.02 3.35
C GLY A 291 -5.24 5.47 2.24
N SER A 292 -4.04 5.99 2.14
CA SER A 292 -3.03 5.53 1.17
C SER A 292 -2.62 4.09 1.41
N PHE A 293 -2.64 3.66 2.66
CA PHE A 293 -2.37 2.28 3.09
C PHE A 293 -3.41 1.83 4.11
N PRO A 294 -3.68 0.52 4.23
CA PRO A 294 -4.52 0.01 5.31
C PRO A 294 -3.87 0.26 6.68
N PRO A 295 -4.65 0.24 7.80
CA PRO A 295 -4.12 0.46 9.14
C PRO A 295 -3.33 -0.76 9.64
N VAL A 296 -2.06 -0.84 9.26
CA VAL A 296 -1.19 -2.00 9.52
C VAL A 296 0.03 -1.68 10.40
N GLY A 297 0.18 -0.42 10.82
CA GLY A 297 1.34 0.05 11.56
C GLY A 297 2.53 0.32 10.65
N GLU A 298 3.66 -0.34 10.91
CA GLU A 298 4.88 -0.17 10.14
C GLU A 298 4.73 -0.72 8.73
N LEU A 299 5.04 0.10 7.71
CA LEU A 299 4.95 -0.29 6.30
C LEU A 299 6.23 -0.97 5.81
N THR A 300 7.39 -0.61 6.39
CA THR A 300 8.70 -1.10 5.96
C THR A 300 9.25 -2.08 6.99
N PHE A 301 9.26 -3.36 6.66
CA PHE A 301 9.77 -4.43 7.51
C PHE A 301 10.26 -5.63 6.68
N ASP A 302 11.09 -6.47 7.28
CA ASP A 302 11.49 -7.75 6.66
C ASP A 302 10.36 -8.79 6.87
N PRO A 303 9.69 -9.24 5.79
CA PRO A 303 8.57 -10.17 5.90
C PRO A 303 8.97 -11.59 6.32
N TYR A 304 10.26 -11.93 6.27
CA TYR A 304 10.77 -13.26 6.61
C TYR A 304 11.32 -13.37 8.05
N VAL A 305 11.38 -12.25 8.77
CA VAL A 305 11.89 -12.20 10.14
C VAL A 305 10.76 -12.29 11.14
N TYR A 306 10.71 -13.42 11.86
CA TYR A 306 9.75 -13.66 12.93
C TYR A 306 10.37 -13.36 14.29
N GLY A 307 9.58 -12.79 15.20
CA GLY A 307 10.02 -12.54 16.59
C GLY A 307 11.03 -11.41 16.79
N SER A 308 11.57 -10.83 15.73
CA SER A 308 12.51 -9.71 15.75
C SER A 308 11.78 -8.36 15.61
N TYR A 309 12.44 -7.26 15.97
CA TYR A 309 11.97 -5.90 15.77
C TYR A 309 11.80 -5.54 14.28
N ALA A 310 12.51 -6.21 13.40
CA ALA A 310 12.47 -5.99 11.96
C ALA A 310 11.25 -6.59 11.25
N GLY A 311 10.46 -7.45 11.91
CA GLY A 311 9.23 -8.02 11.32
C GLY A 311 8.02 -7.07 11.34
N ALA A 312 6.86 -7.53 10.89
CA ALA A 312 5.59 -6.80 10.93
C ALA A 312 5.25 -6.28 12.34
N SER A 313 4.46 -5.18 12.43
CA SER A 313 3.94 -4.67 13.70
C SER A 313 3.17 -5.75 14.48
N ASN A 314 3.27 -5.71 15.80
CA ASN A 314 2.57 -6.62 16.70
C ASN A 314 1.65 -5.82 17.62
N PHE A 315 0.40 -5.65 17.22
CA PHE A 315 -0.57 -4.90 17.98
C PHE A 315 -1.05 -5.69 19.19
N VAL A 316 -0.93 -5.09 20.36
CA VAL A 316 -1.31 -5.70 21.64
C VAL A 316 -2.49 -5.00 22.28
N ASP A 317 -2.74 -3.75 21.89
CA ASP A 317 -3.85 -2.97 22.44
C ASP A 317 -4.39 -1.94 21.44
N VAL A 318 -5.63 -1.52 21.67
CA VAL A 318 -6.32 -0.48 20.90
C VAL A 318 -7.17 0.36 21.82
N ALA A 319 -7.19 1.67 21.62
CA ALA A 319 -8.04 2.61 22.36
C ALA A 319 -8.76 3.55 21.38
N ALA A 320 -10.07 3.75 21.58
CA ALA A 320 -10.85 4.72 20.83
C ALA A 320 -10.70 6.13 21.46
N CYS A 321 -10.61 7.17 20.60
CA CYS A 321 -10.41 8.56 21.01
C CYS A 321 -11.61 9.47 20.74
N GLY A 322 -12.76 8.92 20.40
CA GLY A 322 -13.92 9.72 19.94
C GLY A 322 -13.77 10.22 18.48
N GLY A 323 -14.87 10.65 17.88
CA GLY A 323 -14.87 11.08 16.48
C GLY A 323 -14.44 10.00 15.46
N GLY A 324 -14.47 8.73 15.86
CA GLY A 324 -14.02 7.61 15.06
C GLY A 324 -12.50 7.46 14.96
N MET A 325 -11.72 8.27 15.67
CA MET A 325 -10.27 8.10 15.78
C MET A 325 -9.95 6.99 16.77
N TYR A 326 -8.85 6.28 16.50
CA TYR A 326 -8.34 5.21 17.38
C TYR A 326 -6.83 5.10 17.32
N SER A 327 -6.24 4.69 18.43
CA SER A 327 -4.81 4.40 18.53
C SER A 327 -4.56 2.92 18.75
N VAL A 328 -3.52 2.39 18.15
CA VAL A 328 -3.07 1.01 18.31
C VAL A 328 -1.63 0.98 18.82
N LEU A 329 -1.36 0.05 19.73
CA LEU A 329 -0.07 -0.09 20.40
C LEU A 329 0.72 -1.25 19.79
N ASP A 330 1.84 -0.93 19.13
CA ASP A 330 2.80 -1.90 18.63
C ASP A 330 3.83 -2.25 19.72
N SER A 331 3.70 -3.43 20.30
CA SER A 331 4.62 -3.89 21.35
C SER A 331 6.03 -4.20 20.81
N LYS A 332 6.17 -4.50 19.52
CA LYS A 332 7.45 -4.87 18.90
C LYS A 332 8.38 -3.66 18.79
N ARG A 333 7.86 -2.50 18.38
CA ARG A 333 8.63 -1.26 18.21
C ARG A 333 8.41 -0.25 19.32
N GLY A 334 7.47 -0.52 20.23
CA GLY A 334 7.09 0.43 21.28
C GLY A 334 6.49 1.71 20.68
N ARG A 335 5.66 1.59 19.66
CA ARG A 335 5.05 2.74 18.96
C ARG A 335 3.54 2.73 19.08
N VAL A 336 2.99 3.92 19.13
CA VAL A 336 1.55 4.16 19.05
C VAL A 336 1.25 4.75 17.68
N PHE A 337 0.39 4.09 16.91
CA PHE A 337 -0.13 4.54 15.63
C PHE A 337 -1.56 5.01 15.80
N THR A 338 -1.87 6.22 15.39
CA THR A 338 -3.23 6.77 15.48
C THR A 338 -3.81 6.95 14.09
N TYR A 339 -5.04 6.48 13.91
CA TYR A 339 -5.79 6.52 12.67
C TYR A 339 -7.12 7.24 12.84
N ASP A 340 -7.65 7.79 11.76
CA ASP A 340 -9.02 8.29 11.70
C ASP A 340 -10.03 7.20 11.28
N SER A 341 -11.32 7.56 11.27
CA SER A 341 -12.41 6.66 10.83
C SER A 341 -12.32 6.22 9.37
N GLN A 342 -11.52 6.91 8.56
CA GLN A 342 -11.30 6.60 7.15
C GLN A 342 -10.09 5.69 6.92
N GLY A 343 -9.33 5.37 7.97
CA GLY A 343 -8.11 4.58 7.90
C GLY A 343 -6.86 5.38 7.50
N ASN A 344 -6.91 6.72 7.56
CA ASN A 344 -5.72 7.53 7.36
C ASN A 344 -4.85 7.53 8.63
N LEU A 345 -3.55 7.34 8.47
CA LEU A 345 -2.58 7.49 9.55
C LEU A 345 -2.44 8.97 9.89
N LEU A 346 -2.71 9.34 11.13
CA LEU A 346 -2.69 10.72 11.62
C LEU A 346 -1.32 11.10 12.17
N TYR A 347 -0.79 10.26 13.05
CA TYR A 347 0.52 10.45 13.67
C TYR A 347 1.04 9.17 14.31
N ILE A 348 2.34 9.16 14.56
CA ILE A 348 3.09 8.10 15.23
C ILE A 348 3.93 8.73 16.33
N PHE A 349 3.99 8.10 17.50
CA PHE A 349 4.92 8.48 18.56
C PHE A 349 5.38 7.27 19.37
N GLY A 350 6.32 7.49 20.29
CA GLY A 350 6.93 6.42 21.08
C GLY A 350 8.14 5.81 20.38
N GLY A 351 8.68 4.78 20.98
CA GLY A 351 9.85 4.04 20.47
C GLY A 351 10.27 2.96 21.46
N ARG A 352 11.13 2.06 20.99
CA ARG A 352 11.69 1.01 21.84
C ARG A 352 12.97 1.49 22.50
N GLY A 353 13.13 1.22 23.78
CA GLY A 353 14.33 1.54 24.56
C GLY A 353 14.05 1.93 25.99
N ASP A 354 15.10 2.39 26.69
CA ASP A 354 15.07 2.70 28.12
C ASP A 354 14.91 4.19 28.44
N GLN A 355 14.89 5.03 27.41
CA GLN A 355 14.76 6.48 27.59
C GLN A 355 13.30 6.85 27.93
N ARG A 356 13.10 8.09 28.43
CA ARG A 356 11.77 8.66 28.65
C ARG A 356 11.01 8.74 27.33
N GLY A 357 9.76 8.31 27.32
CA GLY A 357 8.95 8.21 26.09
C GLY A 357 9.22 6.97 25.24
N GLN A 358 10.05 6.04 25.72
CA GLN A 358 10.32 4.75 25.10
C GLN A 358 9.81 3.61 25.97
N PHE A 359 9.53 2.46 25.36
CA PHE A 359 8.95 1.29 26.01
C PHE A 359 9.79 0.05 25.77
N ASN A 360 9.78 -0.86 26.73
CA ASN A 360 10.41 -2.19 26.61
C ASN A 360 9.38 -3.27 26.28
N GLN A 361 8.28 -3.36 27.05
CA GLN A 361 7.17 -4.29 26.83
C GLN A 361 5.83 -3.56 27.07
N PRO A 362 5.44 -2.63 26.18
CA PRO A 362 4.16 -1.96 26.32
C PRO A 362 3.04 -2.98 26.16
N CYS A 363 2.01 -2.89 27.03
CA CYS A 363 0.95 -3.91 27.13
C CYS A 363 -0.46 -3.36 27.16
N ALA A 364 -0.65 -2.09 27.52
CA ALA A 364 -1.97 -1.47 27.53
C ALA A 364 -1.89 0.03 27.20
N LEU A 365 -2.94 0.55 26.60
CA LEU A 365 -3.07 1.92 26.10
C LEU A 365 -4.48 2.43 26.42
N ILE A 366 -4.60 3.60 27.07
CA ILE A 366 -5.89 4.28 27.26
C ILE A 366 -5.77 5.77 26.98
N TYR A 367 -6.89 6.39 26.64
CA TYR A 367 -7.06 7.83 26.67
C TYR A 367 -7.64 8.28 28.01
N ASN A 368 -7.04 9.28 28.65
CA ASN A 368 -7.58 9.96 29.83
C ASN A 368 -7.76 11.44 29.49
N GLY A 369 -8.92 11.80 28.96
CA GLY A 369 -9.14 13.07 28.30
C GLY A 369 -8.35 13.20 27.00
N ASP A 370 -7.43 14.17 26.94
CA ASP A 370 -6.52 14.34 25.79
C ASP A 370 -5.15 13.65 25.99
N GLU A 371 -4.88 13.16 27.17
CA GLU A 371 -3.65 12.44 27.49
C GLU A 371 -3.74 10.98 27.06
N ILE A 372 -2.59 10.41 26.69
CA ILE A 372 -2.44 8.99 26.42
C ILE A 372 -1.58 8.37 27.50
N LEU A 373 -2.11 7.32 28.12
CA LEU A 373 -1.43 6.52 29.11
C LEU A 373 -1.03 5.19 28.51
N VAL A 374 0.25 4.83 28.61
CA VAL A 374 0.77 3.55 28.11
C VAL A 374 1.43 2.78 29.25
N ALA A 375 0.93 1.59 29.55
CA ALA A 375 1.50 0.70 30.54
C ALA A 375 2.65 -0.12 29.94
N ASP A 376 3.77 -0.20 30.65
CA ASP A 376 4.92 -1.03 30.32
C ASP A 376 5.08 -2.14 31.36
N ARG A 377 4.83 -3.36 30.95
CA ARG A 377 4.88 -4.56 31.81
C ARG A 377 6.27 -4.80 32.39
N SER A 378 7.33 -4.61 31.59
CA SER A 378 8.69 -4.88 32.05
C SER A 378 9.20 -3.89 33.09
N ARG A 379 8.65 -2.67 33.09
CA ARG A 379 8.97 -1.60 34.03
C ARG A 379 7.95 -1.48 35.17
N ASN A 380 6.84 -2.19 35.07
CA ASN A 380 5.71 -2.06 36.01
C ASN A 380 5.33 -0.58 36.25
N SER A 381 5.22 0.19 35.19
CA SER A 381 4.94 1.62 35.24
C SER A 381 4.06 2.05 34.07
N VAL A 382 3.44 3.22 34.23
CA VAL A 382 2.64 3.85 33.18
C VAL A 382 3.32 5.15 32.78
N GLN A 383 3.55 5.34 31.49
CA GLN A 383 4.03 6.60 30.95
C GLN A 383 2.85 7.44 30.45
N VAL A 384 2.87 8.71 30.79
CA VAL A 384 1.84 9.71 30.44
C VAL A 384 2.36 10.59 29.31
N PHE A 385 1.57 10.72 28.26
CA PHE A 385 1.86 11.56 27.11
C PHE A 385 0.79 12.64 26.97
N VAL A 386 1.24 13.88 26.73
CA VAL A 386 0.36 15.03 26.51
C VAL A 386 0.40 15.43 25.03
N PRO A 387 -0.75 15.84 24.43
CA PRO A 387 -0.80 16.26 23.04
C PRO A 387 -0.09 17.59 22.84
N THR A 388 0.63 17.70 21.72
CA THR A 388 1.16 18.97 21.21
C THR A 388 0.06 19.76 20.49
N GLU A 389 0.33 21.01 20.13
CA GLU A 389 -0.59 21.81 19.31
C GLU A 389 -0.89 21.13 17.95
N TYR A 390 0.08 20.43 17.38
CA TYR A 390 -0.11 19.67 16.15
C TYR A 390 -1.18 18.56 16.32
N ALA A 391 -1.10 17.77 17.36
CA ALA A 391 -2.10 16.72 17.64
C ALA A 391 -3.49 17.31 17.94
N LYS A 392 -3.55 18.43 18.67
CA LYS A 392 -4.81 19.12 18.95
C LYS A 392 -5.47 19.66 17.68
N LEU A 393 -4.69 20.28 16.77
CA LEU A 393 -5.20 20.76 15.49
C LEU A 393 -5.75 19.62 14.64
N ILE A 394 -5.07 18.45 14.56
CA ILE A 394 -5.58 17.27 13.86
C ILE A 394 -6.91 16.81 14.49
N LYS A 395 -6.98 16.71 15.81
CA LYS A 395 -8.21 16.33 16.53
C LYS A 395 -9.35 17.31 16.27
N SER A 396 -9.07 18.62 16.29
CA SER A 396 -10.03 19.65 15.94
C SER A 396 -10.54 19.48 14.51
N ALA A 397 -9.66 19.38 13.52
CA ALA A 397 -10.03 19.25 12.13
C ALA A 397 -10.95 18.02 11.88
N ILE A 398 -10.65 16.88 12.52
CA ILE A 398 -11.49 15.68 12.40
C ILE A 398 -12.84 15.87 13.09
N THR A 399 -12.86 16.50 14.27
CA THR A 399 -14.09 16.76 14.99
C THR A 399 -14.97 17.74 14.23
N GLU A 400 -14.41 18.83 13.71
CA GLU A 400 -15.09 19.85 12.90
C GLU A 400 -15.68 19.25 11.61
N TYR A 401 -14.95 18.34 10.96
CA TYR A 401 -15.47 17.55 9.84
C TYR A 401 -16.71 16.74 10.23
N ASN A 402 -16.64 16.01 11.35
CA ASN A 402 -17.73 15.15 11.81
C ASN A 402 -18.96 15.93 12.30
N THR A 403 -18.75 17.14 12.80
CA THR A 403 -19.85 18.05 13.24
C THR A 403 -20.40 18.91 12.09
N GLY A 404 -19.78 18.83 10.90
CA GLY A 404 -20.22 19.59 9.71
C GLY A 404 -19.74 21.04 9.69
N GLU A 405 -18.78 21.42 10.53
CA GLU A 405 -18.20 22.76 10.60
C GLU A 405 -17.05 22.92 9.57
N TYR A 406 -17.34 22.73 8.29
CA TYR A 406 -16.36 22.62 7.22
C TYR A 406 -15.44 23.85 7.05
N ASP A 407 -15.93 25.05 7.36
CA ASP A 407 -15.10 26.28 7.28
C ASP A 407 -14.01 26.27 8.35
N LYS A 408 -14.31 25.79 9.56
CA LYS A 408 -13.32 25.65 10.63
C LYS A 408 -12.35 24.50 10.30
N GLU A 409 -12.87 23.37 9.84
CA GLU A 409 -12.05 22.25 9.35
C GLU A 409 -10.98 22.74 8.36
N TYR A 410 -11.39 23.57 7.37
CA TYR A 410 -10.47 24.13 6.39
C TYR A 410 -9.36 24.98 7.03
N GLU A 411 -9.69 25.86 7.97
CA GLU A 411 -8.67 26.68 8.63
C GLU A 411 -7.74 25.82 9.51
N SER A 412 -8.26 24.80 10.21
CA SER A 412 -7.44 23.84 10.97
C SER A 412 -6.46 23.09 10.05
N TRP A 413 -6.92 22.56 8.89
CA TRP A 413 -6.03 21.93 7.92
C TRP A 413 -5.01 22.88 7.31
N LYS A 414 -5.40 24.10 7.05
CA LYS A 414 -4.51 25.14 6.52
C LYS A 414 -3.40 25.50 7.52
N GLU A 415 -3.72 25.60 8.79
CA GLU A 415 -2.72 25.83 9.84
C GLU A 415 -1.74 24.64 9.93
N ILE A 416 -2.24 23.42 9.86
CA ILE A 416 -1.37 22.22 9.79
C ILE A 416 -0.47 22.28 8.58
N ALA A 417 -0.97 22.62 7.38
CA ALA A 417 -0.18 22.70 6.15
C ALA A 417 0.88 23.81 6.20
N LEU A 418 0.62 24.93 6.88
CA LEU A 418 1.59 26.01 7.09
C LEU A 418 2.74 25.59 8.01
N ASN A 419 2.43 24.82 9.05
CA ASN A 419 3.43 24.35 10.02
C ASN A 419 4.15 23.08 9.57
N PHE A 420 3.51 22.28 8.71
CA PHE A 420 4.05 21.05 8.16
C PHE A 420 3.66 20.90 6.68
N SER A 421 4.49 21.41 5.79
CA SER A 421 4.26 21.40 4.34
C SER A 421 4.24 19.99 3.73
N GLY A 422 4.75 18.97 4.43
CA GLY A 422 4.68 17.56 4.02
C GLY A 422 3.37 16.86 4.35
N SER A 423 2.38 17.55 4.93
CA SER A 423 1.11 16.93 5.34
C SER A 423 0.18 16.69 4.14
N GLU A 424 0.31 15.55 3.48
CA GLU A 424 -0.62 15.15 2.42
C GLU A 424 -2.09 15.10 2.91
N LEU A 425 -2.30 14.74 4.19
CA LEU A 425 -3.61 14.69 4.80
C LEU A 425 -4.25 16.09 4.88
N ALA A 426 -3.49 17.11 5.28
CA ALA A 426 -3.97 18.49 5.35
C ALA A 426 -4.38 19.00 3.96
N TYR A 427 -3.55 18.80 2.96
CA TYR A 427 -3.91 19.16 1.58
C TYR A 427 -5.12 18.37 1.08
N SER A 428 -5.28 17.11 1.46
CA SER A 428 -6.48 16.32 1.13
C SER A 428 -7.74 16.88 1.76
N GLY A 429 -7.68 17.33 3.03
CA GLY A 429 -8.77 18.02 3.74
C GLY A 429 -9.15 19.32 3.06
N MET A 430 -8.18 20.18 2.76
CA MET A 430 -8.39 21.43 2.02
C MET A 430 -9.00 21.17 0.61
N GLY A 431 -8.56 20.12 -0.07
CA GLY A 431 -9.12 19.70 -1.34
C GLY A 431 -10.58 19.28 -1.25
N ARG A 432 -10.98 18.57 -0.19
CA ARG A 432 -12.37 18.18 0.09
C ARG A 432 -13.26 19.41 0.31
N TYR A 433 -12.79 20.38 1.05
CA TYR A 433 -13.50 21.65 1.23
C TYR A 433 -13.84 22.32 -0.11
N HIS A 434 -12.83 22.52 -0.97
CA HIS A 434 -13.04 23.14 -2.29
C HIS A 434 -13.90 22.27 -3.21
N TYR A 435 -13.80 20.95 -3.10
CA TYR A 435 -14.65 20.03 -3.86
C TYR A 435 -16.12 20.17 -3.46
N ASN A 436 -16.43 20.25 -2.16
CA ASN A 436 -17.78 20.41 -1.65
C ASN A 436 -18.38 21.77 -2.04
N ASN A 437 -17.56 22.80 -2.13
CA ASN A 437 -17.94 24.15 -2.60
C ASN A 437 -17.99 24.26 -4.15
N ALA A 438 -17.90 23.15 -4.89
CA ALA A 438 -17.89 23.10 -6.35
C ALA A 438 -16.74 23.90 -7.02
N GLU A 439 -15.68 24.24 -6.29
CA GLU A 439 -14.48 24.88 -6.78
C GLU A 439 -13.46 23.82 -7.27
N TYR A 440 -13.89 23.03 -8.28
CA TYR A 440 -13.16 21.83 -8.70
C TYR A 440 -11.73 22.10 -9.16
N SER A 441 -11.44 23.26 -9.74
CA SER A 441 -10.08 23.64 -10.16
C SER A 441 -9.12 23.70 -8.97
N LYS A 442 -9.53 24.36 -7.87
CA LYS A 442 -8.73 24.43 -6.65
C LYS A 442 -8.63 23.05 -5.96
N ALA A 443 -9.76 22.32 -5.93
CA ALA A 443 -9.77 20.97 -5.39
C ALA A 443 -8.74 20.06 -6.08
N LEU A 444 -8.61 20.13 -7.41
CA LEU A 444 -7.61 19.39 -8.18
C LEU A 444 -6.17 19.78 -7.79
N GLU A 445 -5.92 21.05 -7.54
CA GLU A 445 -4.60 21.54 -7.12
C GLU A 445 -4.22 20.94 -5.76
N TYR A 446 -5.11 21.04 -4.76
CA TYR A 446 -4.87 20.49 -3.42
C TYR A 446 -4.78 18.96 -3.40
N PHE A 447 -5.64 18.25 -4.14
CA PHE A 447 -5.53 16.79 -4.23
C PHE A 447 -4.26 16.33 -4.94
N LYS A 448 -3.72 17.13 -5.86
CA LYS A 448 -2.41 16.87 -6.46
C LYS A 448 -1.29 17.09 -5.46
N MET A 449 -1.34 18.16 -4.63
CA MET A 449 -0.38 18.38 -3.53
C MET A 449 -0.45 17.26 -2.49
N ALA A 450 -1.64 16.75 -2.22
CA ALA A 450 -1.89 15.62 -1.33
C ALA A 450 -1.48 14.26 -1.93
N ASN A 451 -0.99 14.21 -3.17
CA ASN A 451 -0.78 12.99 -3.95
C ASN A 451 -1.98 12.01 -3.94
N ASN A 452 -3.19 12.52 -3.68
CA ASN A 452 -4.42 11.74 -3.53
C ASN A 452 -5.09 11.51 -4.89
N ARG A 453 -4.64 10.48 -5.61
CA ARG A 453 -5.13 10.14 -6.97
C ARG A 453 -6.61 9.78 -6.99
N LYS A 454 -7.14 9.20 -5.91
CA LYS A 454 -8.55 8.81 -5.80
C LYS A 454 -9.47 10.04 -5.77
N TYR A 455 -9.25 10.96 -4.84
CA TYR A 455 -10.03 12.19 -4.76
C TYR A 455 -9.79 13.11 -5.96
N TYR A 456 -8.55 13.17 -6.46
CA TYR A 456 -8.23 13.88 -7.70
C TYR A 456 -9.09 13.38 -8.87
N SER A 457 -9.19 12.05 -9.05
CA SER A 457 -10.01 11.44 -10.11
C SER A 457 -11.49 11.81 -10.00
N VAL A 458 -12.04 11.81 -8.78
CA VAL A 458 -13.43 12.23 -8.54
C VAL A 458 -13.64 13.69 -8.89
N ALA A 459 -12.68 14.56 -8.51
CA ALA A 459 -12.72 15.98 -8.83
C ALA A 459 -12.59 16.25 -10.35
N VAL A 460 -11.68 15.52 -11.05
CA VAL A 460 -11.54 15.59 -12.53
C VAL A 460 -12.87 15.29 -13.21
N LYS A 461 -13.58 14.25 -12.80
CA LYS A 461 -14.88 13.88 -13.38
C LYS A 461 -15.90 15.03 -13.28
N LYS A 462 -15.96 15.69 -12.12
CA LYS A 462 -16.83 16.84 -11.91
C LYS A 462 -16.39 18.07 -12.70
N TYR A 463 -15.08 18.34 -12.72
CA TYR A 463 -14.48 19.44 -13.45
C TYR A 463 -14.71 19.34 -14.96
N ILE A 464 -14.48 18.15 -15.55
CA ILE A 464 -14.77 17.89 -16.97
C ILE A 464 -16.27 18.05 -17.27
N ALA A 465 -17.15 17.56 -16.39
CA ALA A 465 -18.59 17.74 -16.57
C ALA A 465 -19.02 19.23 -16.50
N GLN A 466 -18.36 20.02 -15.65
CA GLN A 466 -18.60 21.47 -15.55
C GLN A 466 -18.12 22.19 -16.81
N ILE A 467 -16.89 21.92 -17.28
CA ILE A 467 -16.36 22.49 -18.51
C ILE A 467 -17.17 22.01 -19.71
N GLY A 468 -17.47 20.72 -19.76
CA GLY A 468 -18.21 20.09 -20.87
C GLY A 468 -19.53 20.77 -21.15
N ARG A 469 -20.28 21.14 -20.12
CA ARG A 469 -21.54 21.93 -20.30
C ARG A 469 -21.33 23.25 -21.04
N ASN A 470 -20.20 23.92 -20.79
CA ASN A 470 -19.88 25.21 -21.37
C ASN A 470 -19.23 25.11 -22.74
N VAL A 471 -18.48 24.05 -23.02
CA VAL A 471 -17.63 23.90 -24.22
C VAL A 471 -18.27 22.97 -25.27
N GLN A 472 -19.23 22.13 -24.88
CA GLN A 472 -19.88 21.17 -25.78
C GLN A 472 -20.38 21.76 -27.10
N PRO A 473 -21.06 22.92 -27.14
CA PRO A 473 -21.55 23.52 -28.41
C PRO A 473 -20.36 23.92 -29.31
N PHE A 474 -19.25 24.42 -28.72
CA PHE A 474 -18.08 24.84 -29.48
C PHE A 474 -17.28 23.66 -30.04
N VAL A 475 -17.19 22.55 -29.29
CA VAL A 475 -16.54 21.32 -29.75
C VAL A 475 -17.31 20.72 -30.92
N ILE A 476 -18.63 20.63 -30.82
CA ILE A 476 -19.47 20.09 -31.90
C ILE A 476 -19.33 20.96 -33.17
N SER A 477 -19.40 22.28 -33.04
CA SER A 477 -19.19 23.18 -34.18
C SER A 477 -17.79 23.09 -34.77
N GLY A 478 -16.77 22.97 -33.91
CA GLY A 478 -15.37 22.76 -34.33
C GLY A 478 -15.16 21.47 -35.12
N VAL A 479 -15.73 20.36 -34.66
CA VAL A 479 -15.68 19.06 -35.37
C VAL A 479 -16.35 19.17 -36.74
N ILE A 480 -17.52 19.85 -36.83
CA ILE A 480 -18.20 20.06 -38.09
C ILE A 480 -17.36 20.88 -39.07
N VAL A 481 -16.73 21.95 -38.55
CA VAL A 481 -15.82 22.81 -39.37
C VAL A 481 -14.63 22.03 -39.87
N LEU A 482 -13.97 21.21 -39.00
CA LEU A 482 -12.85 20.35 -39.37
C LEU A 482 -13.28 19.30 -40.42
N PHE A 483 -14.45 18.71 -40.27
CA PHE A 483 -14.99 17.75 -41.25
C PHE A 483 -15.20 18.43 -42.63
N ILE A 484 -15.80 19.62 -42.64
CA ILE A 484 -15.98 20.40 -43.86
C ILE A 484 -14.64 20.78 -44.49
N ALA A 485 -13.68 21.25 -43.68
CA ALA A 485 -12.32 21.58 -44.14
C ALA A 485 -11.59 20.36 -44.71
N PHE A 486 -11.72 19.19 -44.08
CA PHE A 486 -11.16 17.94 -44.59
C PHE A 486 -11.75 17.51 -45.92
N LYS A 487 -13.07 17.63 -46.10
CA LYS A 487 -13.76 17.39 -47.37
C LYS A 487 -13.32 18.37 -48.46
N LEU A 488 -13.25 19.67 -48.15
CA LEU A 488 -12.74 20.69 -49.06
C LEU A 488 -11.29 20.47 -49.46
N TYR A 489 -10.43 20.10 -48.51
CA TYR A 489 -9.04 19.73 -48.79
C TYR A 489 -8.93 18.53 -49.74
N GLY A 490 -9.76 17.51 -49.55
CA GLY A 490 -9.85 16.36 -50.45
C GLY A 490 -10.22 16.74 -51.88
N VAL A 491 -11.17 17.66 -52.03
CA VAL A 491 -11.58 18.19 -53.34
C VAL A 491 -10.48 19.04 -54.01
N ILE A 492 -9.83 19.92 -53.21
CA ILE A 492 -8.73 20.77 -53.70
C ILE A 492 -7.52 19.88 -54.11
N LYS A 493 -7.20 18.85 -53.32
CA LYS A 493 -6.11 17.89 -53.60
C LYS A 493 -6.41 17.10 -54.92
N LYS A 494 -7.64 16.64 -55.13
CA LYS A 494 -8.05 16.00 -56.36
C LYS A 494 -7.93 16.93 -57.58
N ARG A 495 -8.26 18.23 -57.43
CA ARG A 495 -8.11 19.22 -58.50
C ARG A 495 -6.64 19.57 -58.82
N ARG A 496 -5.75 19.55 -57.81
CA ARG A 496 -4.29 19.81 -57.99
C ARG A 496 -3.50 18.59 -58.47
N ALA A 497 -4.04 17.35 -58.40
CA ALA A 497 -3.35 16.13 -58.79
C ALA A 497 -3.23 15.91 -60.30
N LYS A 498 -3.60 16.91 -61.17
CA LYS A 498 -3.57 16.77 -62.64
C LYS A 498 -2.25 17.19 -63.31
N ALA A 499 -1.16 17.46 -62.57
CA ALA A 499 0.16 17.75 -63.16
C ALA A 499 1.21 16.72 -62.64
N PRO A 500 1.82 15.85 -63.49
CA PRO A 500 2.94 15.04 -63.05
C PRO A 500 4.19 15.90 -62.90
N ALA A 501 4.44 16.34 -61.71
CA ALA A 501 5.73 16.98 -61.41
C ALA A 501 6.82 15.91 -61.31
N VAL A 502 7.80 15.98 -62.19
CA VAL A 502 9.02 15.18 -62.11
C VAL A 502 9.78 15.65 -60.85
N ARG A 503 9.51 14.97 -59.73
CA ARG A 503 10.15 15.25 -58.44
C ARG A 503 11.57 14.67 -58.46
N ARG A 504 12.59 15.52 -58.48
CA ARG A 504 13.99 15.09 -58.26
C ARG A 504 14.06 14.29 -56.97
N ARG A 505 14.44 12.99 -57.04
CA ARG A 505 14.63 12.11 -55.86
C ARG A 505 15.83 12.59 -55.07
N THR A 506 15.58 13.37 -54.01
CA THR A 506 16.57 13.75 -53.02
C THR A 506 16.63 12.68 -51.92
N LYS A 507 17.73 12.62 -51.12
CA LYS A 507 17.81 11.68 -49.96
C LYS A 507 16.65 11.87 -48.98
N LEU A 508 16.14 13.08 -48.80
CA LEU A 508 15.00 13.39 -47.98
C LEU A 508 13.67 12.86 -48.49
N THR A 509 13.46 12.93 -49.82
CA THR A 509 12.25 12.38 -50.43
C THR A 509 12.19 10.85 -50.31
N ARG A 510 13.34 10.18 -50.50
CA ARG A 510 13.46 8.72 -50.29
C ARG A 510 13.17 8.34 -48.85
N LEU A 511 13.74 9.02 -47.85
CA LEU A 511 13.50 8.76 -46.45
C LEU A 511 12.03 8.96 -46.07
N SER A 512 11.37 9.97 -46.63
CA SER A 512 9.92 10.22 -46.42
C SER A 512 9.07 9.10 -47.04
N GLU A 513 9.48 8.54 -48.18
CA GLU A 513 8.80 7.38 -48.80
C GLU A 513 8.99 6.11 -47.97
N GLU A 514 10.21 5.86 -47.48
CA GLU A 514 10.54 4.74 -46.58
C GLU A 514 9.75 4.82 -45.26
N LEU A 515 9.58 6.01 -44.65
CA LEU A 515 8.77 6.18 -43.45
C LEU A 515 7.26 5.99 -43.73
N LYS A 516 6.74 6.48 -44.83
CA LYS A 516 5.33 6.25 -45.21
C LYS A 516 5.04 4.78 -45.48
N TYR A 517 6.03 4.04 -45.89
CA TYR A 517 5.93 2.61 -46.14
C TYR A 517 5.65 1.80 -44.87
N SER A 518 6.02 2.33 -43.68
CA SER A 518 5.69 1.69 -42.42
C SER A 518 4.17 1.55 -42.20
N TRP A 519 3.37 2.52 -42.69
CA TRP A 519 1.91 2.41 -42.68
C TRP A 519 1.36 1.32 -43.55
N TYR A 520 1.98 1.12 -44.76
CA TYR A 520 1.61 0.02 -45.64
C TYR A 520 1.90 -1.35 -45.00
N ILE A 521 3.07 -1.49 -44.36
CA ILE A 521 3.45 -2.70 -43.62
C ILE A 521 2.44 -3.00 -42.48
N ALA A 522 2.02 -1.99 -41.75
CA ALA A 522 1.08 -2.18 -40.63
C ALA A 522 -0.30 -2.70 -41.09
N MET A 523 -0.73 -2.34 -42.32
CA MET A 523 -2.02 -2.73 -42.88
C MET A 523 -1.93 -3.99 -43.75
N HIS A 524 -0.77 -4.27 -44.36
CA HIS A 524 -0.50 -5.42 -45.24
C HIS A 524 0.82 -6.11 -44.83
N PRO A 525 0.82 -6.79 -43.65
CA PRO A 525 2.09 -7.22 -43.05
C PRO A 525 2.84 -8.26 -43.84
N PHE A 526 2.17 -9.21 -44.48
CA PHE A 526 2.84 -10.27 -45.24
C PHE A 526 3.56 -9.72 -46.49
N ASP A 527 2.85 -8.99 -47.32
CA ASP A 527 3.42 -8.40 -48.54
C ASP A 527 4.40 -7.29 -48.17
N GLY A 528 4.08 -6.49 -47.18
CA GLY A 528 4.91 -5.38 -46.74
C GLY A 528 6.29 -5.80 -46.24
N PHE A 529 6.40 -6.86 -45.44
CA PHE A 529 7.68 -7.37 -44.96
C PHE A 529 8.43 -8.15 -46.08
N TRP A 530 7.72 -8.79 -46.96
CA TRP A 530 8.35 -9.43 -48.12
C TRP A 530 9.03 -8.39 -49.03
N ASP A 531 8.33 -7.30 -49.38
CA ASP A 531 8.86 -6.18 -50.15
C ASP A 531 10.00 -5.46 -49.41
N LEU A 532 9.91 -5.33 -48.08
CA LEU A 532 10.95 -4.72 -47.27
C LEU A 532 12.29 -5.42 -47.46
N LYS A 533 12.27 -6.76 -47.53
CA LYS A 533 13.45 -7.59 -47.72
C LYS A 533 13.90 -7.64 -49.17
N HIS A 534 12.99 -7.98 -50.10
CA HIS A 534 13.35 -8.32 -51.49
C HIS A 534 13.41 -7.11 -52.40
N GLU A 535 12.47 -6.16 -52.24
CA GLU A 535 12.45 -4.92 -53.03
C GLU A 535 13.18 -3.77 -52.41
N LYS A 536 13.67 -3.92 -51.15
CA LYS A 536 14.42 -2.90 -50.41
C LYS A 536 13.64 -1.55 -50.29
N ARG A 537 12.31 -1.64 -50.17
CA ARG A 537 11.42 -0.46 -50.02
C ARG A 537 11.62 0.29 -48.75
N GLY A 538 12.39 -0.22 -47.76
CA GLY A 538 12.76 0.39 -46.51
C GLY A 538 14.26 0.37 -46.30
N GLY A 539 14.74 1.25 -45.40
CA GLY A 539 16.16 1.37 -45.10
C GLY A 539 16.44 1.46 -43.57
N ALA A 540 17.70 1.17 -43.20
CA ALA A 540 18.13 1.26 -41.81
C ALA A 540 17.98 2.70 -41.22
N GLY A 541 18.06 3.74 -42.07
CA GLY A 541 17.85 5.12 -41.63
C GLY A 541 16.41 5.40 -41.18
N ALA A 542 15.43 4.93 -41.98
CA ALA A 542 14.02 5.03 -41.60
C ALA A 542 13.70 4.14 -40.35
N ALA A 543 14.29 2.94 -40.28
CA ALA A 543 14.19 2.04 -39.15
C ALA A 543 14.68 2.72 -37.85
N THR A 544 15.83 3.41 -37.88
CA THR A 544 16.36 4.13 -36.71
C THR A 544 15.45 5.29 -36.29
N ILE A 545 14.83 5.99 -37.25
CA ILE A 545 13.86 7.06 -36.94
C ILE A 545 12.61 6.47 -36.29
N LEU A 546 12.10 5.32 -36.76
CA LEU A 546 10.97 4.63 -36.15
C LEU A 546 11.29 4.17 -34.72
N LEU A 547 12.50 3.64 -34.49
CA LEU A 547 12.96 3.27 -33.16
C LEU A 547 13.00 4.49 -32.23
N ALA A 548 13.60 5.59 -32.68
CA ALA A 548 13.64 6.84 -31.91
C ALA A 548 12.24 7.39 -31.62
N ALA A 549 11.33 7.32 -32.61
CA ALA A 549 9.94 7.74 -32.44
C ALA A 549 9.19 6.87 -31.42
N ALA A 550 9.38 5.56 -31.43
CA ALA A 550 8.79 4.65 -30.46
C ALA A 550 9.32 4.87 -29.05
N THR A 551 10.64 5.07 -28.92
CA THR A 551 11.27 5.42 -27.64
C THR A 551 10.71 6.76 -27.11
N LEU A 552 10.60 7.77 -27.97
CA LEU A 552 10.01 9.07 -27.60
C LEU A 552 8.53 8.92 -27.21
N ALA A 553 7.73 8.14 -27.93
CA ALA A 553 6.34 7.89 -27.59
C ALA A 553 6.21 7.22 -26.21
N ASN A 554 7.13 6.30 -25.88
CA ASN A 554 7.17 5.67 -24.56
C ASN A 554 7.60 6.67 -23.47
N VAL A 555 8.61 7.49 -23.70
CA VAL A 555 9.02 8.58 -22.78
C VAL A 555 7.85 9.54 -22.52
N VAL A 556 7.13 9.94 -23.58
CA VAL A 556 5.94 10.80 -23.47
C VAL A 556 4.85 10.12 -22.63
N PHE A 557 4.59 8.84 -22.86
CA PHE A 557 3.60 8.08 -22.07
C PHE A 557 4.00 7.98 -20.60
N ILE A 558 5.26 7.69 -20.30
CA ILE A 558 5.77 7.60 -18.91
C ILE A 558 5.66 8.96 -18.22
N ARG A 559 6.11 10.04 -18.86
CA ARG A 559 6.25 11.37 -18.23
C ARG A 559 4.95 12.17 -18.19
N PHE A 560 4.14 12.08 -19.24
CA PHE A 560 2.98 12.95 -19.46
C PHE A 560 1.63 12.25 -19.36
N LYS A 561 1.58 11.00 -18.94
CA LYS A 561 0.33 10.36 -18.56
C LYS A 561 -0.34 11.16 -17.43
N ALA A 562 -1.67 11.30 -17.44
CA ALA A 562 -2.41 12.07 -16.44
C ALA A 562 -2.08 11.63 -15.01
N PHE A 563 -2.07 12.57 -14.07
CA PHE A 563 -1.74 12.37 -12.66
C PHE A 563 -2.50 11.19 -12.03
N THR A 564 -3.77 11.00 -12.37
CA THR A 564 -4.61 9.86 -11.92
C THR A 564 -3.93 8.50 -12.12
N PHE A 565 -3.18 8.33 -13.22
CA PHE A 565 -2.55 7.06 -13.62
C PHE A 565 -1.03 7.10 -13.56
N ASN A 566 -0.45 8.27 -13.32
CA ASN A 566 1.00 8.45 -13.36
C ASN A 566 1.62 8.14 -12.01
N THR A 567 2.43 7.07 -11.96
CA THR A 567 3.22 6.65 -10.79
C THR A 567 4.70 7.02 -10.95
N PHE A 568 5.05 7.76 -12.01
CA PHE A 568 6.43 8.15 -12.28
C PHE A 568 6.87 9.25 -11.32
N ASP A 569 7.93 8.98 -10.57
CA ASP A 569 8.59 9.95 -9.69
C ASP A 569 9.81 10.56 -10.40
N PRO A 570 9.78 11.87 -10.73
CA PRO A 570 10.89 12.51 -11.40
C PRO A 570 12.13 12.72 -10.53
N GLU A 571 12.04 12.61 -9.20
CA GLU A 571 13.16 12.74 -8.27
C GLU A 571 13.98 11.46 -8.19
N GLN A 572 13.32 10.31 -8.27
CA GLN A 572 13.97 9.00 -8.20
C GLN A 572 14.29 8.42 -9.57
N ASP A 573 13.53 8.78 -10.62
CA ASP A 573 13.54 8.13 -11.92
C ASP A 573 13.83 9.07 -13.08
N SER A 574 14.49 8.56 -14.10
CA SER A 574 14.63 9.24 -15.40
C SER A 574 13.66 8.64 -16.42
N ALA A 575 12.68 9.41 -16.87
CA ALA A 575 11.75 8.98 -17.93
C ALA A 575 12.46 8.61 -19.23
N ILE A 576 13.59 9.27 -19.55
CA ILE A 576 14.41 8.99 -20.74
C ILE A 576 15.06 7.62 -20.60
N LEU A 577 15.66 7.31 -19.45
CA LEU A 577 16.27 6.00 -19.21
C LEU A 577 15.23 4.89 -19.27
N LYS A 578 14.11 5.01 -18.55
CA LYS A 578 12.99 4.06 -18.61
C LYS A 578 12.44 3.90 -20.04
N GLY A 579 12.39 4.98 -20.81
CA GLY A 579 11.98 4.93 -22.21
C GLY A 579 12.96 4.15 -23.09
N ILE A 580 14.28 4.35 -22.90
CA ILE A 580 15.33 3.61 -23.59
C ILE A 580 15.31 2.13 -23.20
N GLU A 581 15.20 1.83 -21.92
CA GLU A 581 15.08 0.45 -21.38
C GLU A 581 13.88 -0.27 -21.95
N GLY A 582 12.71 0.35 -21.92
CA GLY A 582 11.45 -0.28 -22.34
C GLY A 582 11.30 -0.47 -23.84
N VAL A 583 12.06 0.24 -24.69
CA VAL A 583 11.93 0.11 -26.14
C VAL A 583 13.28 -0.18 -26.79
N THR A 584 14.26 0.70 -26.63
CA THR A 584 15.52 0.62 -27.40
C THR A 584 16.33 -0.62 -27.01
N ILE A 585 16.50 -0.89 -25.72
CA ILE A 585 17.26 -2.05 -25.24
C ILE A 585 16.55 -3.34 -25.65
N ILE A 586 15.23 -3.42 -25.51
CA ILE A 586 14.44 -4.61 -25.90
C ILE A 586 14.59 -4.89 -27.39
N VAL A 587 14.51 -3.86 -28.24
CA VAL A 587 14.68 -4.02 -29.69
C VAL A 587 16.08 -4.51 -30.04
N LEU A 588 17.12 -3.94 -29.44
CA LEU A 588 18.50 -4.36 -29.69
C LEU A 588 18.76 -5.79 -29.19
N LEU A 589 18.26 -6.11 -28.03
CA LEU A 589 18.35 -7.45 -27.44
C LEU A 589 17.64 -8.48 -28.31
N TRP A 590 16.42 -8.15 -28.80
CA TRP A 590 15.71 -8.98 -29.78
C TRP A 590 16.54 -9.20 -31.03
N CYS A 591 17.13 -8.17 -31.60
CA CYS A 591 17.93 -8.28 -32.82
C CYS A 591 19.13 -9.23 -32.67
N VAL A 592 19.84 -9.13 -31.52
CA VAL A 592 20.99 -10.00 -31.24
C VAL A 592 20.54 -11.42 -30.96
N ALA A 593 19.53 -11.64 -30.13
CA ALA A 593 19.02 -12.96 -29.80
C ALA A 593 18.41 -13.65 -31.02
N ASN A 594 17.58 -12.92 -31.79
CA ASN A 594 16.96 -13.47 -33.01
C ASN A 594 18.01 -13.86 -34.08
N TRP A 595 19.01 -13.00 -34.29
CA TRP A 595 20.10 -13.28 -35.20
C TRP A 595 20.90 -14.55 -34.80
N SER A 596 21.21 -14.69 -33.50
CA SER A 596 21.89 -15.85 -32.96
C SER A 596 21.07 -17.12 -33.11
N MET A 597 19.79 -17.11 -32.79
CA MET A 597 18.91 -18.27 -32.86
C MET A 597 18.60 -18.65 -34.32
N THR A 598 18.36 -17.65 -35.19
CA THR A 598 18.07 -17.92 -36.61
C THR A 598 19.28 -18.43 -37.38
N THR A 599 20.51 -18.10 -36.96
CA THR A 599 21.75 -18.69 -37.52
C THR A 599 21.82 -20.20 -37.25
N LEU A 600 21.30 -20.65 -36.08
CA LEU A 600 21.22 -22.08 -35.76
C LEU A 600 20.07 -22.79 -36.48
N MET A 601 19.07 -22.06 -37.00
CA MET A 601 17.86 -22.59 -37.62
C MET A 601 17.78 -22.35 -39.13
N ASP A 602 18.92 -22.20 -39.79
CA ASP A 602 19.01 -21.94 -41.25
C ASP A 602 18.25 -20.69 -41.71
N GLY A 603 18.28 -19.64 -40.93
CA GLY A 603 17.63 -18.37 -41.23
C GLY A 603 18.34 -17.61 -42.36
N LYS A 604 17.54 -17.06 -43.30
CA LYS A 604 18.06 -16.31 -44.45
C LYS A 604 18.20 -14.81 -44.25
N GLY A 605 17.80 -14.28 -43.06
CA GLY A 605 17.84 -12.87 -42.72
C GLY A 605 19.21 -12.43 -42.26
N THR A 606 19.66 -11.24 -42.68
CA THR A 606 20.84 -10.59 -42.14
C THR A 606 20.48 -9.79 -40.90
N MET A 607 21.45 -9.44 -40.03
CA MET A 607 21.24 -8.56 -38.86
C MET A 607 20.56 -7.24 -39.24
N LYS A 608 20.84 -6.70 -40.42
CA LYS A 608 20.21 -5.49 -40.95
C LYS A 608 18.72 -5.71 -41.24
N ASP A 609 18.37 -6.88 -41.83
CA ASP A 609 16.98 -7.21 -42.15
C ASP A 609 16.17 -7.40 -40.87
N ILE A 610 16.75 -8.07 -39.87
CA ILE A 610 16.16 -8.25 -38.54
C ILE A 610 15.90 -6.91 -37.90
N TYR A 611 16.88 -6.00 -37.87
CA TYR A 611 16.74 -4.65 -37.33
C TYR A 611 15.65 -3.85 -38.05
N CYS A 612 15.62 -3.92 -39.41
CA CYS A 612 14.60 -3.23 -40.17
C CYS A 612 13.19 -3.74 -39.86
N TYR A 613 12.92 -5.06 -39.93
CA TYR A 613 11.56 -5.54 -39.67
C TYR A 613 11.12 -5.23 -38.23
N MET A 614 12.01 -5.38 -37.27
CA MET A 614 11.70 -5.08 -35.86
C MET A 614 11.32 -3.60 -35.64
N CYS A 615 12.10 -2.69 -36.20
CA CYS A 615 11.80 -1.26 -36.09
C CYS A 615 10.51 -0.86 -36.84
N TYR A 616 10.23 -1.44 -38.02
CA TYR A 616 9.00 -1.17 -38.73
C TYR A 616 7.77 -1.76 -38.02
N SER A 617 7.94 -2.81 -37.22
CA SER A 617 6.89 -3.36 -36.36
C SER A 617 6.50 -2.47 -35.20
N LEU A 618 7.27 -1.42 -34.88
CA LEU A 618 6.98 -0.51 -33.76
C LEU A 618 5.87 0.53 -34.06
N LEU A 619 5.41 0.65 -35.31
CA LEU A 619 4.43 1.66 -35.70
C LEU A 619 3.16 1.67 -34.83
N PRO A 620 2.54 0.52 -34.45
CA PRO A 620 1.39 0.50 -33.57
C PRO A 620 1.69 1.16 -32.21
N VAL A 621 2.87 0.92 -31.62
CA VAL A 621 3.29 1.52 -30.35
C VAL A 621 3.43 3.05 -30.47
N ILE A 622 4.02 3.52 -31.60
CA ILE A 622 4.17 4.96 -31.89
C ILE A 622 2.81 5.66 -31.96
N ILE A 623 1.75 4.97 -32.37
CA ILE A 623 0.39 5.53 -32.51
C ILE A 623 -0.39 5.40 -31.20
N MET A 624 -0.39 4.20 -30.60
CA MET A 624 -1.29 3.88 -29.48
C MET A 624 -0.85 4.51 -28.16
N LEU A 625 0.47 4.64 -27.88
CA LEU A 625 0.94 5.26 -26.64
C LEU A 625 0.58 6.76 -26.53
N PRO A 626 0.78 7.61 -27.56
CA PRO A 626 0.30 9.00 -27.50
C PRO A 626 -1.23 9.10 -27.39
N ILE A 627 -1.99 8.20 -28.05
CA ILE A 627 -3.46 8.15 -27.88
C ILE A 627 -3.80 7.82 -26.44
N ALA A 628 -3.17 6.81 -25.84
CA ALA A 628 -3.35 6.45 -24.44
C ALA A 628 -2.99 7.64 -23.51
N THR A 629 -1.91 8.36 -23.81
CA THR A 629 -1.53 9.57 -23.05
C THR A 629 -2.63 10.62 -23.08
N VAL A 630 -3.18 10.96 -24.24
CA VAL A 630 -4.26 11.95 -24.37
C VAL A 630 -5.54 11.48 -23.67
N VAL A 631 -5.92 10.22 -23.88
CA VAL A 631 -7.14 9.62 -23.28
C VAL A 631 -7.03 9.58 -21.76
N SER A 632 -5.83 9.43 -21.19
CA SER A 632 -5.64 9.40 -19.73
C SER A 632 -6.13 10.66 -19.01
N TYR A 633 -6.16 11.83 -19.67
CA TYR A 633 -6.62 13.09 -19.08
C TYR A 633 -8.14 13.19 -18.91
N VAL A 634 -8.89 12.38 -19.64
CA VAL A 634 -10.37 12.39 -19.61
C VAL A 634 -10.93 11.21 -18.82
N LEU A 635 -10.11 10.20 -18.49
CA LEU A 635 -10.56 9.00 -17.80
C LEU A 635 -10.47 9.20 -16.27
N PRO A 636 -11.51 8.80 -15.54
CA PRO A 636 -11.40 8.59 -14.09
C PRO A 636 -10.63 7.31 -13.78
N ILE A 637 -10.27 7.10 -12.51
CA ILE A 637 -9.42 5.96 -12.08
C ILE A 637 -10.05 4.61 -12.43
N GLU A 638 -11.38 4.50 -12.42
CA GLU A 638 -12.14 3.32 -12.82
C GLU A 638 -11.96 2.99 -14.32
N GLY A 639 -11.52 3.97 -15.10
CA GLY A 639 -11.22 3.81 -16.53
C GLY A 639 -9.84 3.21 -16.82
N ALA A 640 -9.07 2.80 -15.80
CA ALA A 640 -7.74 2.21 -15.96
C ALA A 640 -7.74 0.99 -16.91
N ALA A 641 -8.80 0.17 -16.86
CA ALA A 641 -8.95 -0.97 -17.76
C ALA A 641 -8.99 -0.55 -19.24
N LEU A 642 -9.67 0.54 -19.58
CA LEU A 642 -9.71 1.07 -20.95
C LEU A 642 -8.34 1.62 -21.37
N LEU A 643 -7.65 2.32 -20.49
CA LEU A 643 -6.31 2.83 -20.76
C LEU A 643 -5.32 1.70 -21.04
N ASN A 644 -5.35 0.66 -20.20
CA ASN A 644 -4.54 -0.54 -20.37
C ASN A 644 -4.91 -1.28 -21.66
N MET A 645 -6.19 -1.36 -22.02
CA MET A 645 -6.64 -1.98 -23.28
C MET A 645 -6.05 -1.27 -24.49
N ILE A 646 -6.05 0.07 -24.52
CA ILE A 646 -5.45 0.85 -25.63
C ILE A 646 -3.97 0.49 -25.80
N SER A 647 -3.20 0.48 -24.70
CA SER A 647 -1.78 0.14 -24.72
C SER A 647 -1.55 -1.31 -25.14
N THR A 648 -2.36 -2.24 -24.61
CA THR A 648 -2.28 -3.69 -24.93
C THR A 648 -2.59 -3.97 -26.39
N VAL A 649 -3.58 -3.31 -26.98
CA VAL A 649 -3.88 -3.42 -28.42
C VAL A 649 -2.66 -3.02 -29.26
N GLY A 650 -1.95 -1.96 -28.89
CA GLY A 650 -0.71 -1.56 -29.56
C GLY A 650 0.38 -2.64 -29.48
N ILE A 651 0.54 -3.26 -28.33
CA ILE A 651 1.53 -4.33 -28.10
C ILE A 651 1.16 -5.60 -28.87
N ILE A 652 -0.11 -6.02 -28.85
CA ILE A 652 -0.57 -7.22 -29.59
C ILE A 652 -0.39 -7.00 -31.09
N TRP A 653 -0.74 -5.83 -31.59
CA TRP A 653 -0.55 -5.51 -33.00
C TRP A 653 0.93 -5.52 -33.37
N MET A 654 1.81 -4.92 -32.57
CA MET A 654 3.26 -4.98 -32.75
C MET A 654 3.76 -6.44 -32.76
N ALA A 655 3.31 -7.28 -31.80
CA ALA A 655 3.72 -8.70 -31.73
C ALA A 655 3.31 -9.47 -32.98
N PHE A 656 2.12 -9.21 -33.52
CA PHE A 656 1.68 -9.80 -34.82
C PHE A 656 2.55 -9.34 -35.97
N LEU A 657 2.94 -8.06 -36.04
CA LEU A 657 3.87 -7.56 -37.06
C LEU A 657 5.26 -8.20 -36.93
N VAL A 658 5.77 -8.38 -35.71
CA VAL A 658 7.04 -9.08 -35.45
C VAL A 658 6.97 -10.53 -35.93
N PHE A 659 5.84 -11.20 -35.72
CA PHE A 659 5.63 -12.56 -36.24
C PHE A 659 5.70 -12.59 -37.78
N CYS A 660 4.96 -11.72 -38.44
CA CYS A 660 4.97 -11.62 -39.92
C CYS A 660 6.36 -11.23 -40.45
N GLY A 661 7.02 -10.28 -39.78
CA GLY A 661 8.38 -9.83 -40.12
C GLY A 661 9.41 -10.96 -39.99
N THR A 662 9.35 -11.76 -38.93
CA THR A 662 10.22 -12.93 -38.74
C THR A 662 9.98 -13.99 -39.83
N SER A 663 8.69 -14.31 -40.06
CA SER A 663 8.32 -15.29 -41.10
C SER A 663 8.81 -14.86 -42.49
N ALA A 664 8.53 -13.63 -42.90
CA ALA A 664 8.92 -13.11 -44.23
C ALA A 664 10.45 -12.95 -44.36
N THR A 665 11.12 -12.48 -43.29
CA THR A 665 12.58 -12.24 -43.32
C THR A 665 13.38 -13.57 -43.44
N HIS A 666 12.96 -14.59 -42.72
CA HIS A 666 13.69 -15.88 -42.73
C HIS A 666 13.08 -16.93 -43.66
N ASN A 667 11.94 -16.62 -44.30
CA ASN A 667 11.18 -17.52 -45.16
C ASN A 667 10.79 -18.81 -44.41
N TYR A 668 10.24 -18.64 -43.19
CA TYR A 668 9.85 -19.75 -42.32
C TYR A 668 8.36 -20.08 -42.46
N SER A 669 8.04 -21.36 -42.30
CA SER A 669 6.65 -21.81 -42.09
C SER A 669 6.12 -21.32 -40.75
N PHE A 670 4.80 -21.37 -40.58
CA PHE A 670 4.14 -20.92 -39.35
C PHE A 670 4.76 -21.55 -38.08
N GLY A 671 4.87 -22.89 -38.03
CA GLY A 671 5.43 -23.59 -36.86
C GLY A 671 6.90 -23.26 -36.62
N LYS A 672 7.71 -23.13 -37.68
CA LYS A 672 9.13 -22.73 -37.54
C LYS A 672 9.25 -21.28 -37.05
N THR A 673 8.35 -20.37 -37.44
CA THR A 673 8.31 -18.99 -36.95
C THR A 673 7.97 -18.94 -35.49
N VAL A 674 6.94 -19.65 -35.01
CA VAL A 674 6.58 -19.75 -33.60
C VAL A 674 7.74 -20.27 -32.76
N ALA A 675 8.36 -21.37 -33.20
CA ALA A 675 9.52 -21.96 -32.53
C ALA A 675 10.70 -20.97 -32.43
N THR A 676 10.98 -20.26 -33.53
CA THR A 676 12.06 -19.26 -33.60
C THR A 676 11.79 -18.10 -32.65
N ILE A 677 10.56 -17.57 -32.57
CA ILE A 677 10.18 -16.52 -31.65
C ILE A 677 10.34 -16.99 -30.21
N ALA A 678 9.85 -18.17 -29.86
CA ALA A 678 9.99 -18.74 -28.52
C ALA A 678 11.48 -18.90 -28.15
N LEU A 679 12.30 -19.44 -29.03
CA LEU A 679 13.75 -19.57 -28.83
C LEU A 679 14.43 -18.18 -28.73
N THR A 680 13.98 -17.20 -29.50
CA THR A 680 14.50 -15.83 -29.40
C THR A 680 14.23 -15.24 -28.02
N VAL A 681 13.03 -15.42 -27.45
CA VAL A 681 12.70 -14.98 -26.11
C VAL A 681 13.59 -15.67 -25.06
N VAL A 682 13.78 -17.00 -25.18
CA VAL A 682 14.72 -17.74 -24.32
C VAL A 682 16.14 -17.20 -24.46
N GLY A 683 16.57 -16.94 -25.71
CA GLY A 683 17.89 -16.33 -25.98
C GLY A 683 18.05 -14.97 -25.34
N MET A 684 17.01 -14.13 -25.37
CA MET A 684 17.01 -12.83 -24.66
C MET A 684 17.20 -13.00 -23.15
N LEU A 685 16.47 -13.93 -22.54
CA LEU A 685 16.59 -14.22 -21.10
C LEU A 685 18.00 -14.72 -20.75
N ILE A 686 18.59 -15.59 -21.57
CA ILE A 686 19.98 -16.07 -21.37
C ILE A 686 20.97 -14.90 -21.47
N ILE A 687 20.85 -14.05 -22.49
CA ILE A 687 21.74 -12.89 -22.65
C ILE A 687 21.59 -11.94 -21.44
N LEU A 688 20.36 -11.68 -21.01
CA LEU A 688 20.10 -10.83 -19.85
C LEU A 688 20.68 -11.42 -18.56
N PHE A 689 20.50 -12.74 -18.34
CA PHE A 689 21.06 -13.44 -17.18
C PHE A 689 22.60 -13.36 -17.16
N LEU A 690 23.27 -13.65 -18.29
CA LEU A 690 24.71 -13.55 -18.40
C LEU A 690 25.20 -12.10 -18.18
N PHE A 691 24.44 -11.13 -18.63
CA PHE A 691 24.74 -9.71 -18.43
C PHE A 691 24.68 -9.33 -16.95
N VAL A 692 23.58 -9.69 -16.26
CA VAL A 692 23.43 -9.45 -14.80
C VAL A 692 24.53 -10.14 -14.00
N LEU A 693 24.81 -11.40 -14.33
CA LEU A 693 25.89 -12.18 -13.69
C LEU A 693 27.26 -11.50 -13.86
N THR A 694 27.55 -11.00 -15.08
CA THR A 694 28.81 -10.29 -15.37
C THR A 694 28.89 -8.99 -14.56
N ILE A 695 27.80 -8.22 -14.44
CA ILE A 695 27.76 -7.00 -13.62
C ILE A 695 28.02 -7.34 -12.16
N THR A 696 27.33 -8.36 -11.63
CA THR A 696 27.48 -8.75 -10.22
C THR A 696 28.93 -9.16 -9.92
N LEU A 697 29.58 -9.91 -10.83
CA LEU A 697 30.99 -10.26 -10.69
C LEU A 697 31.89 -9.02 -10.68
N ILE A 698 31.66 -8.06 -11.58
CA ILE A 698 32.43 -6.81 -11.64
C ILE A 698 32.24 -6.01 -10.34
N GLN A 699 31.00 -5.90 -9.84
CA GLN A 699 30.72 -5.20 -8.58
C GLN A 699 31.44 -5.87 -7.39
N GLN A 700 31.46 -7.19 -7.32
CA GLN A 700 32.18 -7.93 -6.28
C GLN A 700 33.70 -7.67 -6.35
N ILE A 701 34.29 -7.64 -7.56
CA ILE A 701 35.71 -7.33 -7.75
C ILE A 701 36.00 -5.88 -7.30
N ILE A 702 35.17 -4.91 -7.66
CA ILE A 702 35.33 -3.52 -7.24
C ILE A 702 35.21 -3.38 -5.73
N ALA A 703 34.23 -4.04 -5.10
CA ALA A 703 34.05 -4.05 -3.66
C ALA A 703 35.27 -4.65 -2.94
N PHE A 704 35.81 -5.75 -3.46
CA PHE A 704 37.04 -6.38 -2.93
C PHE A 704 38.25 -5.46 -3.02
N ILE A 705 38.48 -4.81 -4.18
CA ILE A 705 39.57 -3.86 -4.36
C ILE A 705 39.41 -2.66 -3.41
N SER A 706 38.19 -2.14 -3.24
CA SER A 706 37.88 -1.05 -2.29
C SER A 706 38.19 -1.45 -0.85
N LEU A 707 37.89 -2.69 -0.45
CA LEU A 707 38.15 -3.21 0.88
C LEU A 707 39.65 -3.33 1.15
N ILE A 708 40.42 -3.85 0.19
CA ILE A 708 41.88 -3.90 0.24
C ILE A 708 42.48 -2.51 0.35
N SER A 709 42.01 -1.56 -0.48
CA SER A 709 42.48 -0.18 -0.47
C SER A 709 42.27 0.48 0.90
N LYS A 710 41.08 0.29 1.50
CA LYS A 710 40.79 0.78 2.85
C LYS A 710 41.73 0.14 3.90
N GLU A 711 41.94 -1.16 3.81
CA GLU A 711 42.83 -1.86 4.78
C GLU A 711 44.30 -1.41 4.68
N ILE A 712 44.78 -1.15 3.46
CA ILE A 712 46.13 -0.58 3.25
C ILE A 712 46.19 0.83 3.82
N SER A 713 45.17 1.70 3.57
CA SER A 713 45.17 3.05 4.11
C SER A 713 44.99 3.15 5.64
N MET A 714 44.53 2.11 6.30
CA MET A 714 44.49 2.05 7.76
C MET A 714 45.82 1.53 8.39
N ARG A 715 46.71 0.91 7.58
CA ARG A 715 47.99 0.37 8.03
C ARG A 715 49.16 1.32 7.70
N THR A 716 48.93 2.30 6.83
CA THR A 716 49.88 3.43 6.58
C THR A 716 49.48 4.66 7.37
#